data_fedaf69bb21d567293f637b437685ee0
#
_entry.id   fedaf69bb21d567293f637b437685ee0
#
_cell.length_a   1.000
_cell.length_b   1.000
_cell.length_c   1.000
_cell.angle_alpha   90.00
_cell.angle_beta   90.00
_cell.angle_gamma   90.00
#
_symmetry.space_group_name_H-M   'P 1'
#
loop_
_entity.id
_entity.type
_entity.pdbx_description
1 polymer ?
#
loop_
_entity_poly.entity_id
_entity_poly.type
_entity_poly.pdbx_seq_one_letter_code
_entity_poly.pdbx_strand_id
1 'polypeptide(L)'
;MSLSRVKTWNRNEILLSTDLNAEFNNILQNGSTLVFPLSNDLDVGSKLLINTGLQTPSQLHDAILTMDKFSNSLPVAIASIGSTKTTLLIGSAITVGADATIPDNIMLWFVGPGKFFVNATYTLTINSPSQVLAHTQQQVFDGTGTVAFTNGGVVSPGWFGFSSGGTAATNQDAYQMCVASLPTGSGGVIIIPPTGTAHQVDDSLTHGARYVSVIGAHPDLSIIESTADASLKHGLIFSQSYHARNLTIKTSASLASNQTMKAINFDSPSESSQSFVCENLKITGFNIGIYADGGSGYKIDRGRVSNVDVTVTGPASSYVGSCLNMNRITQLDIDLFTVNQNACGDHAVYLIGCKNLKIHKGKIRGASTSQSQAIKIVGNGAGGSSAVYENWTVEDVDTDTCFNGVLVSTFGTEVLKNVRIATVSLKNITGEAGIPGAITVTTSDTSRIRNVAIDKSHMENLGYRGLHVSMASGAFVDQISWTNSTAYNWSTASSGTYSLFGQDSTGTNYHSHLENLTVDGNSNGRCILNTNSLATSCKRATYKNLIERNTTTPGFPITTSGQSGAGQDLNFAFGYTLYLNNASSCTYTTASNAVPGERYCVIGANANSVITDNATFNLTGGNWTSASGASLLLECLDSTPTFIEVIRGTT
;
A
#
# COMPACT_ATOMS: atom_id res chain seq x y z
N MET A 1 -41.83 -23.83 40.66
CA MET A 1 -42.50 -22.52 40.46
C MET A 1 -42.21 -22.05 39.04
N SER A 2 -43.26 -21.70 38.29
CA SER A 2 -43.03 -21.11 36.96
C SER A 2 -42.70 -19.62 37.12
N LEU A 3 -41.63 -19.14 36.53
CA LEU A 3 -41.36 -17.73 36.41
C LEU A 3 -42.50 -17.07 35.63
N SER A 4 -43.24 -16.17 36.25
CA SER A 4 -44.15 -15.30 35.52
C SER A 4 -43.40 -14.00 35.17
N ARG A 5 -43.52 -13.56 33.94
CA ARG A 5 -42.99 -12.28 33.49
C ARG A 5 -43.60 -11.14 34.33
N VAL A 6 -42.77 -10.25 34.86
CA VAL A 6 -43.22 -9.08 35.60
C VAL A 6 -43.92 -8.08 34.68
N LYS A 7 -43.43 -7.94 33.45
CA LYS A 7 -44.02 -7.05 32.45
C LYS A 7 -43.90 -7.64 31.03
N THR A 8 -44.96 -7.48 30.25
CA THR A 8 -44.98 -7.77 28.81
C THR A 8 -44.87 -6.46 28.06
N TRP A 9 -43.81 -6.29 27.27
CA TRP A 9 -43.60 -5.08 26.49
C TRP A 9 -44.24 -5.17 25.11
N ASN A 10 -44.86 -4.06 24.69
CA ASN A 10 -45.38 -3.93 23.33
C ASN A 10 -44.31 -3.37 22.41
N ARG A 11 -44.43 -3.65 21.12
CA ARG A 11 -43.54 -3.09 20.09
C ARG A 11 -43.66 -1.55 20.13
N ASN A 12 -42.54 -0.83 20.32
CA ASN A 12 -42.42 0.62 20.48
C ASN A 12 -42.64 1.19 21.90
N GLU A 13 -42.75 0.36 22.93
CA GLU A 13 -42.77 0.85 24.31
C GLU A 13 -41.36 1.29 24.73
N ILE A 14 -41.25 2.45 25.39
CA ILE A 14 -39.95 2.92 25.93
C ILE A 14 -39.57 2.07 27.12
N LEU A 15 -38.42 1.44 27.07
CA LEU A 15 -37.89 0.63 28.17
C LEU A 15 -37.41 1.56 29.31
N LEU A 16 -38.07 1.56 30.44
CA LEU A 16 -37.61 2.28 31.61
C LEU A 16 -36.64 1.43 32.43
N SER A 17 -35.61 2.05 32.99
CA SER A 17 -34.61 1.37 33.83
C SER A 17 -35.24 0.66 35.04
N THR A 18 -36.33 1.17 35.54
CA THR A 18 -37.13 0.57 36.63
C THR A 18 -37.80 -0.75 36.23
N ASP A 19 -38.29 -0.85 35.00
CA ASP A 19 -38.92 -2.06 34.48
C ASP A 19 -37.88 -3.16 34.23
N LEU A 20 -36.72 -2.77 33.72
CA LEU A 20 -35.60 -3.68 33.51
C LEU A 20 -35.06 -4.21 34.84
N ASN A 21 -34.92 -3.35 35.86
CA ASN A 21 -34.47 -3.73 37.19
C ASN A 21 -35.50 -4.66 37.89
N ALA A 22 -36.79 -4.48 37.67
CA ALA A 22 -37.81 -5.35 38.21
C ALA A 22 -37.72 -6.77 37.62
N GLU A 23 -37.52 -6.90 36.32
CA GLU A 23 -37.30 -8.21 35.67
C GLU A 23 -35.99 -8.85 36.11
N PHE A 24 -34.91 -8.08 36.27
CA PHE A 24 -33.63 -8.56 36.77
C PHE A 24 -33.73 -9.07 38.21
N ASN A 25 -34.43 -8.34 39.09
CA ASN A 25 -34.64 -8.77 40.47
C ASN A 25 -35.52 -10.02 40.53
N ASN A 26 -36.50 -10.13 39.68
CA ASN A 26 -37.31 -11.34 39.57
C ASN A 26 -36.47 -12.57 39.16
N ILE A 27 -35.57 -12.39 38.22
CA ILE A 27 -34.61 -13.43 37.82
C ILE A 27 -33.64 -13.76 38.96
N LEU A 28 -33.11 -12.78 39.68
CA LEU A 28 -32.18 -12.98 40.78
C LEU A 28 -32.82 -13.66 41.98
N GLN A 29 -34.08 -13.28 42.33
CA GLN A 29 -34.80 -13.86 43.48
C GLN A 29 -35.31 -15.27 43.22
N ASN A 30 -35.60 -15.62 41.98
CA ASN A 30 -36.11 -16.92 41.59
C ASN A 30 -35.11 -17.81 40.85
N GLY A 31 -33.91 -17.29 40.61
CA GLY A 31 -32.86 -17.88 39.73
C GLY A 31 -32.19 -19.14 40.28
N SER A 32 -32.44 -19.53 41.55
CA SER A 32 -31.90 -20.80 42.06
C SER A 32 -32.52 -22.05 41.40
N THR A 33 -33.52 -21.86 40.55
CA THR A 33 -34.23 -22.96 39.85
C THR A 33 -34.32 -22.78 38.34
N LEU A 34 -33.67 -21.76 37.78
CA LEU A 34 -33.71 -21.51 36.34
C LEU A 34 -32.53 -22.17 35.63
N VAL A 35 -32.83 -23.32 35.07
CA VAL A 35 -31.98 -23.90 34.00
C VAL A 35 -32.44 -23.27 32.68
N PHE A 36 -31.73 -22.27 32.21
CA PHE A 36 -31.89 -21.80 30.83
C PHE A 36 -31.04 -22.68 29.91
N PRO A 37 -31.61 -23.39 28.98
CA PRO A 37 -30.88 -23.78 27.81
C PRO A 37 -30.76 -22.50 26.93
N LEU A 38 -29.79 -21.66 27.21
CA LEU A 38 -29.42 -20.62 26.27
C LEU A 38 -28.82 -21.32 25.07
N SER A 39 -29.54 -21.29 23.95
CA SER A 39 -29.03 -21.85 22.69
C SER A 39 -27.97 -20.94 22.03
N ASN A 40 -27.80 -19.73 22.56
CA ASN A 40 -26.85 -18.73 22.02
C ASN A 40 -26.22 -17.92 23.15
N ASP A 41 -25.10 -17.34 22.90
CA ASP A 41 -24.41 -16.43 23.80
C ASP A 41 -25.25 -15.18 24.10
N LEU A 42 -25.31 -14.78 25.38
CA LEU A 42 -25.99 -13.55 25.80
C LEU A 42 -24.96 -12.42 25.90
N ASP A 43 -25.07 -11.42 25.04
CA ASP A 43 -24.29 -10.21 25.13
C ASP A 43 -24.92 -9.24 26.16
N VAL A 44 -24.21 -8.99 27.24
CA VAL A 44 -24.57 -8.00 28.28
C VAL A 44 -23.60 -6.81 28.26
N GLY A 45 -23.59 -6.09 27.18
CA GLY A 45 -22.66 -4.99 26.92
C GLY A 45 -21.24 -5.52 26.64
N SER A 46 -20.23 -4.90 27.19
CA SER A 46 -18.83 -5.36 26.99
C SER A 46 -18.45 -6.64 27.75
N LYS A 47 -19.43 -7.33 28.33
CA LYS A 47 -19.23 -8.62 29.02
C LYS A 47 -20.03 -9.70 28.32
N LEU A 48 -19.31 -10.51 27.54
CA LEU A 48 -19.87 -11.70 26.91
C LEU A 48 -20.08 -12.78 27.99
N LEU A 49 -21.34 -13.17 28.23
CA LEU A 49 -21.64 -14.40 28.96
C LEU A 49 -21.73 -15.53 27.93
N ILE A 50 -20.63 -16.23 27.76
CA ILE A 50 -20.59 -17.41 26.90
C ILE A 50 -21.41 -18.52 27.58
N ASN A 51 -22.39 -19.07 26.85
CA ASN A 51 -23.05 -20.30 27.27
C ASN A 51 -22.05 -21.46 27.16
N THR A 52 -21.38 -21.76 28.27
CA THR A 52 -20.50 -22.93 28.38
C THR A 52 -21.29 -24.24 28.47
N GLY A 53 -22.57 -24.27 27.98
CA GLY A 53 -23.46 -25.41 28.20
C GLY A 53 -23.54 -25.72 29.68
N LEU A 54 -24.33 -24.90 30.42
CA LEU A 54 -24.45 -25.02 31.87
C LEU A 54 -24.70 -26.47 32.25
N GLN A 55 -23.63 -27.14 32.60
CA GLN A 55 -23.70 -28.39 33.33
C GLN A 55 -24.31 -28.09 34.69
N THR A 56 -25.15 -28.95 35.18
CA THR A 56 -25.76 -28.83 36.51
C THR A 56 -24.64 -28.62 37.55
N PRO A 57 -24.85 -27.89 38.65
CA PRO A 57 -23.82 -27.67 39.69
C PRO A 57 -23.11 -28.95 40.15
N SER A 58 -23.76 -30.08 40.13
CA SER A 58 -23.15 -31.39 40.36
C SER A 58 -22.17 -31.81 39.26
N GLN A 59 -22.43 -31.48 37.98
CA GLN A 59 -21.54 -31.79 36.88
C GLN A 59 -20.32 -30.87 36.85
N LEU A 60 -20.44 -29.61 37.31
CA LEU A 60 -19.31 -28.71 37.50
C LEU A 60 -18.41 -29.15 38.66
N HIS A 61 -18.95 -29.65 39.78
CA HIS A 61 -18.14 -30.08 40.92
C HIS A 61 -17.39 -31.38 40.66
N ASP A 62 -17.97 -32.31 39.92
CA ASP A 62 -17.29 -33.57 39.55
C ASP A 62 -16.36 -33.40 38.36
N ALA A 63 -16.46 -32.26 37.60
CA ALA A 63 -15.67 -31.97 36.44
C ALA A 63 -14.35 -31.20 36.72
N ILE A 64 -14.17 -30.64 37.93
CA ILE A 64 -12.93 -29.93 38.29
C ILE A 64 -12.16 -30.76 39.31
N LEU A 65 -10.99 -31.23 38.89
CA LEU A 65 -10.05 -31.96 39.75
C LEU A 65 -8.78 -31.14 39.92
N THR A 66 -8.25 -31.15 41.14
CA THR A 66 -6.96 -30.46 41.43
C THR A 66 -5.80 -31.42 41.35
N MET A 67 -4.62 -30.93 40.91
CA MET A 67 -3.44 -31.75 40.74
C MET A 67 -2.91 -32.41 42.04
N ASP A 68 -3.19 -31.81 43.19
CA ASP A 68 -2.82 -32.36 44.50
C ASP A 68 -3.52 -33.70 44.78
N LYS A 69 -4.71 -33.93 44.28
CA LYS A 69 -5.40 -35.25 44.34
C LYS A 69 -4.61 -36.38 43.67
N PHE A 70 -3.72 -36.03 42.78
CA PHE A 70 -2.86 -36.96 42.03
C PHE A 70 -1.40 -36.87 42.48
N SER A 71 -1.13 -36.39 43.69
CA SER A 71 0.22 -36.18 44.23
C SER A 71 1.09 -35.31 43.30
N ASN A 72 0.47 -34.38 42.60
CA ASN A 72 1.10 -33.51 41.58
C ASN A 72 1.80 -34.29 40.45
N SER A 73 1.35 -35.52 40.17
CA SER A 73 1.87 -36.37 39.09
C SER A 73 0.94 -36.34 37.88
N LEU A 74 1.39 -35.73 36.77
CA LEU A 74 0.62 -35.61 35.54
C LEU A 74 0.25 -36.98 34.93
N PRO A 75 1.16 -37.98 34.84
CA PRO A 75 0.82 -39.31 34.35
C PRO A 75 -0.27 -40.01 35.19
N VAL A 76 -0.21 -39.85 36.53
CA VAL A 76 -1.23 -40.38 37.42
C VAL A 76 -2.58 -39.72 37.21
N ALA A 77 -2.58 -38.39 37.06
CA ALA A 77 -3.83 -37.65 36.78
C ALA A 77 -4.48 -38.11 35.46
N ILE A 78 -3.70 -38.20 34.40
CA ILE A 78 -4.19 -38.64 33.06
C ILE A 78 -4.75 -40.07 33.15
N ALA A 79 -4.04 -40.98 33.77
CA ALA A 79 -4.45 -42.38 33.91
C ALA A 79 -5.73 -42.52 34.75
N SER A 80 -5.87 -41.72 35.83
CA SER A 80 -7.01 -41.75 36.72
C SER A 80 -8.26 -41.11 36.11
N ILE A 81 -8.10 -40.05 35.31
CA ILE A 81 -9.19 -39.39 34.60
C ILE A 81 -9.71 -40.28 33.46
N GLY A 82 -8.82 -40.98 32.78
CA GLY A 82 -9.18 -41.86 31.67
C GLY A 82 -9.93 -41.11 30.56
N SER A 83 -11.08 -41.61 30.16
CA SER A 83 -11.94 -40.99 29.12
C SER A 83 -12.96 -39.97 29.62
N THR A 84 -12.97 -39.70 30.93
CA THR A 84 -13.95 -38.75 31.51
C THR A 84 -13.61 -37.31 31.15
N LYS A 85 -14.61 -36.52 30.68
CA LYS A 85 -14.43 -35.11 30.42
C LYS A 85 -14.19 -34.37 31.75
N THR A 86 -13.03 -33.76 31.88
CA THR A 86 -12.56 -33.19 33.15
C THR A 86 -11.80 -31.90 32.95
N THR A 87 -11.99 -30.95 33.85
CA THR A 87 -11.12 -29.78 33.98
C THR A 87 -10.09 -30.05 35.07
N LEU A 88 -8.83 -30.04 34.72
CA LEU A 88 -7.71 -30.23 35.65
C LEU A 88 -7.17 -28.87 36.10
N LEU A 89 -7.37 -28.53 37.36
CA LEU A 89 -6.90 -27.27 37.96
C LEU A 89 -5.42 -27.40 38.37
N ILE A 90 -4.61 -26.47 37.90
CA ILE A 90 -3.15 -26.44 38.16
C ILE A 90 -2.85 -25.16 38.93
N GLY A 91 -2.65 -25.28 40.23
CA GLY A 91 -2.41 -24.18 41.16
C GLY A 91 -0.95 -24.03 41.63
N SER A 92 -0.08 -24.97 41.26
CA SER A 92 1.34 -24.97 41.60
C SER A 92 2.18 -25.43 40.42
N ALA A 93 3.51 -25.33 40.53
CA ALA A 93 4.41 -25.84 39.51
C ALA A 93 4.40 -27.38 39.51
N ILE A 94 4.19 -28.01 38.37
CA ILE A 94 4.17 -29.46 38.14
C ILE A 94 5.32 -29.82 37.22
N THR A 95 6.20 -30.69 37.69
CA THR A 95 7.34 -31.19 36.88
C THR A 95 6.89 -32.27 35.91
N VAL A 96 7.15 -32.07 34.62
CA VAL A 96 6.97 -33.05 33.55
C VAL A 96 8.32 -33.71 33.31
N GLY A 97 8.52 -34.88 33.95
CA GLY A 97 9.80 -35.64 33.93
C GLY A 97 9.77 -36.88 33.04
N ALA A 98 8.77 -36.98 32.16
CA ALA A 98 8.66 -37.99 31.10
C ALA A 98 7.74 -37.42 29.99
N ASP A 99 7.80 -38.01 28.79
CA ASP A 99 6.86 -37.67 27.73
C ASP A 99 5.40 -37.87 28.19
N ALA A 100 4.58 -36.89 27.98
CA ALA A 100 3.18 -36.92 28.40
C ALA A 100 2.27 -36.36 27.31
N THR A 101 1.09 -36.99 27.12
CA THR A 101 0.07 -36.53 26.20
C THR A 101 -1.21 -36.22 26.95
N ILE A 102 -1.67 -34.98 26.88
CA ILE A 102 -2.98 -34.55 27.39
C ILE A 102 -4.02 -34.88 26.34
N PRO A 103 -4.95 -35.81 26.60
CA PRO A 103 -6.01 -36.16 25.67
C PRO A 103 -7.06 -35.03 25.55
N ASP A 104 -7.91 -35.10 24.54
CA ASP A 104 -8.90 -34.07 24.19
C ASP A 104 -10.01 -33.89 25.23
N ASN A 105 -10.24 -34.85 26.10
CA ASN A 105 -11.23 -34.80 27.17
C ASN A 105 -10.76 -34.06 28.43
N ILE A 106 -9.47 -33.59 28.48
CA ILE A 106 -8.94 -32.88 29.65
C ILE A 106 -8.69 -31.42 29.31
N MET A 107 -9.41 -30.51 30.00
CA MET A 107 -9.10 -29.07 30.01
C MET A 107 -8.08 -28.77 31.10
N LEU A 108 -7.14 -27.89 30.83
CA LEU A 108 -6.11 -27.43 31.77
C LEU A 108 -6.45 -26.02 32.23
N TRP A 109 -6.75 -25.84 33.49
CA TRP A 109 -7.04 -24.53 34.07
C TRP A 109 -5.91 -24.10 35.01
N PHE A 110 -5.13 -23.13 34.57
CA PHE A 110 -4.01 -22.59 35.33
C PHE A 110 -4.44 -21.41 36.20
N VAL A 111 -4.15 -21.48 37.49
CA VAL A 111 -4.47 -20.43 38.46
C VAL A 111 -3.25 -20.06 39.30
N GLY A 112 -3.09 -18.78 39.60
CA GLY A 112 -2.00 -18.29 40.41
C GLY A 112 -0.62 -18.68 39.86
N PRO A 113 0.27 -19.35 40.64
CA PRO A 113 1.61 -19.78 40.19
C PRO A 113 1.60 -21.09 39.42
N GLY A 114 0.42 -21.62 39.08
CA GLY A 114 0.29 -22.90 38.37
C GLY A 114 0.97 -22.91 37.02
N LYS A 115 1.86 -23.88 36.80
CA LYS A 115 2.57 -24.09 35.53
C LYS A 115 3.05 -25.51 35.37
N PHE A 116 3.33 -25.93 34.17
CA PHE A 116 4.14 -27.13 33.88
C PHE A 116 5.60 -26.73 33.69
N PHE A 117 6.49 -27.37 34.40
CA PHE A 117 7.94 -27.31 34.20
C PHE A 117 8.35 -28.55 33.41
N VAL A 118 8.59 -28.39 32.11
CA VAL A 118 8.95 -29.51 31.23
C VAL A 118 10.48 -29.67 31.22
N ASN A 119 10.95 -30.77 31.74
CA ASN A 119 12.40 -31.05 31.78
C ASN A 119 12.95 -31.23 30.37
N ALA A 120 14.23 -30.93 30.21
CA ALA A 120 14.95 -31.16 28.96
C ALA A 120 14.76 -32.61 28.49
N THR A 121 14.70 -32.80 27.17
CA THR A 121 14.50 -34.09 26.47
C THR A 121 13.07 -34.64 26.49
N TYR A 122 12.17 -34.11 27.33
CA TYR A 122 10.78 -34.55 27.34
C TYR A 122 9.84 -33.62 26.57
N THR A 123 8.76 -34.23 26.12
CA THR A 123 7.71 -33.53 25.36
C THR A 123 6.38 -33.61 26.08
N LEU A 124 5.76 -32.44 26.31
CA LEU A 124 4.39 -32.34 26.71
C LEU A 124 3.53 -32.09 25.45
N THR A 125 2.78 -33.09 25.05
CA THR A 125 1.85 -32.99 23.92
C THR A 125 0.45 -32.67 24.43
N ILE A 126 -0.20 -31.63 23.87
CA ILE A 126 -1.56 -31.22 24.17
C ILE A 126 -2.35 -31.25 22.85
N ASN A 127 -3.56 -31.80 22.85
CA ASN A 127 -4.30 -31.98 21.61
C ASN A 127 -4.60 -30.62 20.91
N SER A 128 -4.98 -29.59 21.67
CA SER A 128 -5.26 -28.26 21.12
C SER A 128 -4.98 -27.15 22.14
N PRO A 129 -4.52 -25.96 21.68
CA PRO A 129 -4.43 -24.78 22.56
C PRO A 129 -5.75 -24.41 23.26
N SER A 130 -6.91 -24.75 22.70
CA SER A 130 -8.22 -24.51 23.31
C SER A 130 -8.43 -25.25 24.64
N GLN A 131 -7.61 -26.27 24.93
CA GLN A 131 -7.61 -26.95 26.22
C GLN A 131 -6.89 -26.18 27.33
N VAL A 132 -6.20 -25.07 27.00
CA VAL A 132 -5.45 -24.27 27.96
C VAL A 132 -6.26 -23.05 28.37
N LEU A 133 -6.75 -23.05 29.61
CA LEU A 133 -7.40 -21.90 30.23
C LEU A 133 -6.40 -21.15 31.09
N ALA A 134 -5.86 -20.07 30.55
CA ALA A 134 -4.86 -19.23 31.20
C ALA A 134 -4.97 -17.78 30.69
N HIS A 135 -4.55 -16.84 31.51
CA HIS A 135 -4.42 -15.46 31.06
C HIS A 135 -3.28 -15.35 30.05
N THR A 136 -3.40 -14.45 29.05
CA THR A 136 -2.40 -14.30 27.98
C THR A 136 -1.01 -13.86 28.49
N GLN A 137 -0.94 -13.27 29.67
CA GLN A 137 0.32 -12.85 30.32
C GLN A 137 0.83 -13.86 31.38
N GLN A 138 0.09 -14.92 31.63
CA GLN A 138 0.47 -15.91 32.66
C GLN A 138 1.45 -16.90 32.05
N GLN A 139 2.63 -17.08 32.67
CA GLN A 139 3.52 -18.17 32.29
C GLN A 139 2.94 -19.51 32.81
N VAL A 140 2.59 -20.40 31.90
CA VAL A 140 2.01 -21.72 32.21
C VAL A 140 2.90 -22.88 31.72
N PHE A 141 3.85 -22.59 30.86
CA PHE A 141 4.89 -23.52 30.41
C PHE A 141 6.26 -22.95 30.73
N ASP A 142 7.12 -23.76 31.33
CA ASP A 142 8.46 -23.40 31.77
C ASP A 142 9.42 -24.61 31.54
N GLY A 143 10.69 -24.38 31.69
CA GLY A 143 11.72 -25.42 31.47
C GLY A 143 12.24 -25.40 30.03
N THR A 144 13.13 -26.38 29.74
CA THR A 144 13.83 -26.47 28.44
C THR A 144 13.33 -27.66 27.59
N GLY A 145 12.29 -28.36 28.05
CA GLY A 145 11.62 -29.39 27.27
C GLY A 145 10.67 -28.82 26.22
N THR A 146 10.06 -29.69 25.45
CA THR A 146 9.18 -29.30 24.33
C THR A 146 7.72 -29.29 24.76
N VAL A 147 6.98 -28.25 24.39
CA VAL A 147 5.53 -28.25 24.42
C VAL A 147 5.04 -28.29 22.97
N ALA A 148 4.13 -29.21 22.66
CA ALA A 148 3.62 -29.37 21.30
C ALA A 148 2.08 -29.47 21.31
N PHE A 149 1.43 -28.71 20.47
CA PHE A 149 0.01 -28.85 20.17
C PHE A 149 -0.18 -29.70 18.91
N THR A 150 -1.02 -30.72 18.98
CA THR A 150 -1.32 -31.56 17.82
C THR A 150 -2.13 -30.81 16.78
N ASN A 151 -3.07 -29.97 17.22
CA ASN A 151 -3.90 -29.14 16.38
C ASN A 151 -3.55 -27.67 16.54
N GLY A 152 -3.77 -26.90 15.48
CA GLY A 152 -3.66 -25.45 15.53
C GLY A 152 -4.69 -24.82 16.47
N GLY A 153 -4.48 -23.56 16.81
CA GLY A 153 -5.38 -22.80 17.67
C GLY A 153 -4.76 -21.48 18.10
N VAL A 154 -5.29 -20.90 19.17
CA VAL A 154 -4.83 -19.64 19.73
C VAL A 154 -3.84 -19.88 20.85
N VAL A 155 -2.64 -19.33 20.72
CA VAL A 155 -1.57 -19.40 21.73
C VAL A 155 -1.10 -18.01 22.12
N SER A 156 -0.51 -17.87 23.31
CA SER A 156 0.15 -16.64 23.73
C SER A 156 1.62 -16.91 24.04
N PRO A 157 2.57 -16.10 23.58
CA PRO A 157 3.96 -16.21 24.01
C PRO A 157 4.11 -15.94 25.53
N GLY A 158 3.17 -15.21 26.14
CA GLY A 158 3.12 -15.06 27.60
C GLY A 158 2.98 -16.39 28.34
N TRP A 159 2.38 -17.42 27.73
CA TRP A 159 2.33 -18.77 28.30
C TRP A 159 3.72 -19.39 28.46
N PHE A 160 4.69 -18.94 27.69
CA PHE A 160 6.09 -19.37 27.69
C PHE A 160 7.03 -18.39 28.39
N GLY A 161 6.50 -17.32 29.01
CA GLY A 161 7.28 -16.35 29.77
C GLY A 161 7.58 -15.02 29.06
N PHE A 162 7.02 -14.80 27.87
CA PHE A 162 7.13 -13.53 27.15
C PHE A 162 6.45 -12.40 27.95
N SER A 163 7.22 -11.42 28.41
CA SER A 163 6.73 -10.37 29.29
C SER A 163 7.43 -9.05 29.04
N SER A 164 6.78 -7.93 29.36
CA SER A 164 7.38 -6.59 29.25
C SER A 164 8.50 -6.34 30.27
N GLY A 165 8.62 -7.13 31.32
CA GLY A 165 9.73 -7.11 32.29
C GLY A 165 10.83 -8.12 32.01
N GLY A 166 10.67 -8.96 30.98
CA GLY A 166 11.67 -9.95 30.56
C GLY A 166 12.85 -9.29 29.83
N THR A 167 14.01 -9.96 29.86
CA THR A 167 15.14 -9.54 29.00
C THR A 167 14.81 -9.82 27.53
N ALA A 168 15.49 -9.15 26.62
CA ALA A 168 15.28 -9.37 25.18
C ALA A 168 15.52 -10.83 24.77
N ALA A 169 16.58 -11.47 25.28
CA ALA A 169 16.89 -12.89 25.02
C ALA A 169 15.81 -13.83 25.56
N THR A 170 15.35 -13.63 26.82
CA THR A 170 14.28 -14.48 27.38
C THR A 170 12.96 -14.34 26.66
N ASN A 171 12.63 -13.14 26.20
CA ASN A 171 11.44 -12.91 25.37
C ASN A 171 11.60 -13.55 23.99
N GLN A 172 12.77 -13.46 23.39
CA GLN A 172 13.07 -14.12 22.12
C GLN A 172 12.80 -15.63 22.23
N ASP A 173 13.39 -16.27 23.25
CA ASP A 173 13.21 -17.71 23.51
C ASP A 173 11.73 -18.07 23.74
N ALA A 174 11.04 -17.31 24.61
CA ALA A 174 9.62 -17.53 24.91
C ALA A 174 8.72 -17.43 23.65
N TYR A 175 8.99 -16.45 22.79
CA TYR A 175 8.28 -16.33 21.53
C TYR A 175 8.54 -17.50 20.60
N GLN A 176 9.81 -17.91 20.44
CA GLN A 176 10.20 -19.04 19.58
C GLN A 176 9.63 -20.37 20.11
N MET A 177 9.59 -20.57 21.43
CA MET A 177 8.92 -21.73 22.03
C MET A 177 7.42 -21.73 21.74
N CYS A 178 6.76 -20.58 21.81
CA CYS A 178 5.37 -20.42 21.43
C CYS A 178 5.12 -20.80 19.96
N VAL A 179 5.94 -20.29 19.04
CA VAL A 179 5.87 -20.66 17.61
C VAL A 179 6.13 -22.15 17.42
N ALA A 180 7.16 -22.70 18.07
CA ALA A 180 7.54 -24.10 17.95
C ALA A 180 6.45 -25.06 18.48
N SER A 181 5.64 -24.61 19.45
CA SER A 181 4.53 -25.40 19.98
C SER A 181 3.38 -25.63 18.99
N LEU A 182 3.25 -24.78 17.98
CA LEU A 182 2.23 -24.91 16.93
C LEU A 182 2.62 -25.98 15.90
N PRO A 183 1.64 -26.71 15.34
CA PRO A 183 1.95 -27.76 14.37
C PRO A 183 2.51 -27.18 13.07
N THR A 184 3.51 -27.87 12.51
CA THR A 184 4.07 -27.54 11.20
C THR A 184 3.03 -27.78 10.10
N GLY A 185 2.92 -26.87 9.13
CA GLY A 185 2.00 -26.98 8.00
C GLY A 185 0.58 -26.46 8.25
N SER A 186 0.10 -26.38 9.50
CA SER A 186 -1.19 -25.78 9.82
C SER A 186 -1.08 -24.49 10.65
N GLY A 187 -0.10 -24.39 11.55
CA GLY A 187 0.13 -23.18 12.34
C GLY A 187 -0.98 -22.81 13.33
N GLY A 188 -1.26 -21.52 13.49
CA GLY A 188 -2.26 -21.03 14.44
C GLY A 188 -2.27 -19.51 14.60
N VAL A 189 -2.85 -19.04 15.69
CA VAL A 189 -2.94 -17.62 16.05
C VAL A 189 -2.09 -17.35 17.27
N ILE A 190 -1.15 -16.40 17.17
CA ILE A 190 -0.32 -15.94 18.27
C ILE A 190 -0.88 -14.61 18.77
N ILE A 191 -1.32 -14.56 20.02
CA ILE A 191 -1.83 -13.34 20.66
C ILE A 191 -0.69 -12.67 21.43
N ILE A 192 -0.29 -11.49 21.02
CA ILE A 192 0.69 -10.67 21.75
C ILE A 192 0.01 -10.05 22.97
N PRO A 193 0.53 -10.31 24.19
CA PRO A 193 -0.06 -9.79 25.41
C PRO A 193 -0.17 -8.27 25.42
N PRO A 194 -1.32 -7.70 25.83
CA PRO A 194 -1.52 -6.25 25.92
C PRO A 194 -0.94 -5.71 27.25
N THR A 195 0.21 -5.11 27.20
CA THR A 195 0.87 -4.54 28.41
C THR A 195 0.97 -3.01 28.39
N GLY A 196 0.83 -2.39 27.20
CA GLY A 196 1.14 -0.97 27.00
C GLY A 196 2.64 -0.64 27.09
N THR A 197 3.47 -1.62 27.48
CA THR A 197 4.94 -1.53 27.53
C THR A 197 5.50 -2.51 26.52
N ALA A 198 6.63 -2.16 25.89
CA ALA A 198 7.22 -2.97 24.87
C ALA A 198 7.77 -4.30 25.41
N HIS A 199 7.54 -5.38 24.67
CA HIS A 199 8.23 -6.64 24.83
C HIS A 199 9.51 -6.58 23.99
N GLN A 200 10.66 -6.51 24.63
CA GLN A 200 11.95 -6.43 23.97
C GLN A 200 12.39 -7.80 23.45
N VAL A 201 12.97 -7.84 22.24
CA VAL A 201 13.55 -9.02 21.60
C VAL A 201 14.90 -8.66 20.98
N ASP A 202 15.86 -9.58 20.94
CA ASP A 202 17.23 -9.33 20.45
C ASP A 202 17.56 -10.04 19.14
N ASP A 203 16.59 -10.73 18.56
CA ASP A 203 16.71 -11.33 17.24
C ASP A 203 15.36 -11.32 16.50
N SER A 204 15.38 -11.83 15.27
CA SER A 204 14.19 -11.98 14.42
C SER A 204 13.19 -13.00 15.00
N LEU A 205 11.92 -12.66 14.98
CA LEU A 205 10.84 -13.58 15.35
C LEU A 205 10.41 -14.39 14.12
N THR A 206 10.88 -15.62 14.03
CA THR A 206 10.68 -16.48 12.85
C THR A 206 9.52 -17.45 13.03
N HIS A 207 8.73 -17.66 12.00
CA HIS A 207 7.54 -18.53 12.03
C HIS A 207 7.74 -19.85 11.26
N GLY A 208 8.83 -19.98 10.50
CA GLY A 208 9.13 -21.20 9.73
C GLY A 208 8.00 -21.56 8.75
N ALA A 209 7.82 -22.84 8.50
CA ALA A 209 6.80 -23.38 7.58
C ALA A 209 5.40 -23.49 8.25
N ARG A 210 4.94 -22.43 8.92
CA ARG A 210 3.64 -22.37 9.60
C ARG A 210 2.79 -21.22 9.08
N TYR A 211 1.51 -21.48 8.92
CA TYR A 211 0.51 -20.44 8.63
C TYR A 211 0.13 -19.74 9.94
N VAL A 212 0.65 -18.55 10.18
CA VAL A 212 0.51 -17.90 11.48
C VAL A 212 -0.17 -16.55 11.35
N SER A 213 -1.16 -16.30 12.23
CA SER A 213 -1.65 -14.96 12.49
C SER A 213 -1.03 -14.42 13.77
N VAL A 214 -0.37 -13.26 13.71
CA VAL A 214 0.16 -12.55 14.89
C VAL A 214 -0.76 -11.37 15.17
N ILE A 215 -1.43 -11.41 16.31
CA ILE A 215 -2.51 -10.47 16.62
C ILE A 215 -2.27 -9.83 17.99
N GLY A 216 -2.31 -8.49 18.04
CA GLY A 216 -2.38 -7.73 19.27
C GLY A 216 -3.81 -7.34 19.65
N ALA A 217 -4.00 -6.82 20.83
CA ALA A 217 -5.26 -6.23 21.25
C ALA A 217 -5.46 -4.83 20.62
N HIS A 218 -4.42 -4.02 20.61
CA HIS A 218 -4.38 -2.67 20.04
C HIS A 218 -2.91 -2.28 19.81
N PRO A 219 -2.59 -1.44 18.79
CA PRO A 219 -1.20 -1.02 18.56
C PRO A 219 -0.51 -0.35 19.75
N ASP A 220 -1.25 0.42 20.56
CA ASP A 220 -0.68 1.06 21.74
C ASP A 220 -0.52 0.12 22.95
N LEU A 221 -1.09 -1.06 22.90
CA LEU A 221 -1.07 -2.03 24.00
C LEU A 221 -0.17 -3.24 23.71
N SER A 222 -0.12 -3.69 22.48
CA SER A 222 0.65 -4.88 22.05
C SER A 222 1.86 -4.44 21.24
N ILE A 223 3.00 -4.28 21.92
CA ILE A 223 4.20 -3.66 21.37
C ILE A 223 5.36 -4.65 21.39
N ILE A 224 5.95 -4.89 20.23
CA ILE A 224 7.19 -5.65 20.06
C ILE A 224 8.31 -4.66 19.74
N GLU A 225 9.41 -4.71 20.48
CA GLU A 225 10.58 -3.85 20.27
C GLU A 225 11.83 -4.68 20.00
N SER A 226 12.39 -4.54 18.81
CA SER A 226 13.70 -5.12 18.51
C SER A 226 14.80 -4.23 19.09
N THR A 227 15.67 -4.82 19.89
CA THR A 227 16.90 -4.19 20.42
C THR A 227 18.14 -4.58 19.63
N ALA A 228 17.97 -5.45 18.61
CA ALA A 228 19.06 -5.91 17.76
C ALA A 228 19.63 -4.78 16.91
N ASP A 229 20.95 -4.67 16.86
CA ASP A 229 21.70 -3.66 16.11
C ASP A 229 22.47 -4.23 14.91
N ALA A 230 22.25 -5.52 14.58
CA ALA A 230 22.96 -6.20 13.49
C ALA A 230 22.15 -6.26 12.20
N SER A 231 22.83 -6.17 11.06
CA SER A 231 22.25 -6.40 9.75
C SER A 231 21.60 -7.80 9.67
N LEU A 232 20.46 -7.92 8.96
CA LEU A 232 19.67 -9.13 8.78
C LEU A 232 18.82 -9.58 9.98
N LYS A 233 18.80 -8.84 11.09
CA LYS A 233 17.84 -9.08 12.16
C LYS A 233 16.56 -8.31 11.89
N HIS A 234 15.49 -9.02 11.59
CA HIS A 234 14.19 -8.47 11.23
C HIS A 234 13.23 -8.54 12.43
N GLY A 235 12.12 -7.81 12.39
CA GLY A 235 11.05 -7.94 13.38
C GLY A 235 10.36 -9.31 13.26
N LEU A 236 9.37 -9.42 12.40
CA LEU A 236 8.63 -10.66 12.12
C LEU A 236 9.06 -11.24 10.76
N ILE A 237 9.40 -12.53 10.71
CA ILE A 237 9.74 -13.25 9.49
C ILE A 237 8.71 -14.34 9.22
N PHE A 238 8.08 -14.28 8.06
CA PHE A 238 7.11 -15.27 7.60
C PHE A 238 7.63 -15.99 6.35
N SER A 239 7.35 -17.28 6.26
CA SER A 239 7.65 -18.12 5.08
C SER A 239 6.39 -18.73 4.46
N GLN A 240 5.24 -18.54 5.09
CA GLN A 240 3.92 -18.98 4.66
C GLN A 240 2.92 -17.84 4.80
N SER A 241 1.70 -18.00 4.31
CA SER A 241 0.62 -17.03 4.47
C SER A 241 0.45 -16.58 5.91
N TYR A 242 0.27 -15.28 6.11
CA TYR A 242 0.17 -14.71 7.44
C TYR A 242 -0.82 -13.57 7.54
N HIS A 243 -1.24 -13.29 8.79
CA HIS A 243 -1.90 -12.05 9.15
C HIS A 243 -1.14 -11.39 10.31
N ALA A 244 -0.83 -10.10 10.19
CA ALA A 244 -0.28 -9.29 11.28
C ALA A 244 -1.27 -8.14 11.56
N ARG A 245 -1.79 -8.06 12.79
CA ARG A 245 -2.85 -7.10 13.12
C ARG A 245 -2.71 -6.50 14.50
N ASN A 246 -3.16 -5.24 14.64
CA ASN A 246 -3.31 -4.56 15.93
C ASN A 246 -2.02 -4.50 16.75
N LEU A 247 -0.87 -4.25 16.11
CA LEU A 247 0.45 -4.32 16.72
C LEU A 247 1.24 -3.03 16.50
N THR A 248 2.09 -2.69 17.45
CA THR A 248 3.27 -1.87 17.21
C THR A 248 4.50 -2.75 17.10
N ILE A 249 5.27 -2.55 16.03
CA ILE A 249 6.57 -3.17 15.81
C ILE A 249 7.58 -2.03 15.69
N LYS A 250 8.51 -1.95 16.62
CA LYS A 250 9.50 -0.87 16.65
C LYS A 250 10.90 -1.37 16.91
N THR A 251 11.89 -0.54 16.60
CA THR A 251 13.26 -0.76 17.04
C THR A 251 13.80 0.50 17.71
N SER A 252 14.58 0.30 18.77
CA SER A 252 15.40 1.34 19.42
C SER A 252 16.86 1.27 18.99
N ALA A 253 17.23 0.29 18.16
CA ALA A 253 18.59 0.15 17.67
C ALA A 253 19.00 1.33 16.77
N SER A 254 20.23 1.80 16.93
CA SER A 254 20.84 2.78 16.02
C SER A 254 21.29 2.04 14.76
N LEU A 255 20.49 2.14 13.69
CA LEU A 255 20.75 1.41 12.46
C LEU A 255 21.94 2.00 11.71
N ALA A 256 22.97 1.19 11.46
CA ALA A 256 24.11 1.58 10.67
C ALA A 256 23.76 1.76 9.18
N SER A 257 24.61 2.48 8.45
CA SER A 257 24.36 2.97 7.09
C SER A 257 24.05 1.93 6.00
N ASN A 258 24.29 0.64 6.26
CA ASN A 258 24.13 -0.43 5.27
C ASN A 258 23.21 -1.56 5.75
N GLN A 259 22.40 -1.32 6.77
CA GLN A 259 21.52 -2.37 7.33
C GLN A 259 20.18 -2.39 6.58
N THR A 260 19.67 -3.60 6.35
CA THR A 260 18.38 -3.85 5.68
C THR A 260 17.36 -4.46 6.64
N MET A 261 17.29 -3.93 7.87
CA MET A 261 16.32 -4.42 8.85
C MET A 261 14.89 -4.10 8.41
N LYS A 262 14.07 -5.14 8.37
CA LYS A 262 12.66 -5.08 7.99
C LYS A 262 11.80 -5.31 9.24
N ALA A 263 10.77 -4.52 9.45
CA ALA A 263 9.84 -4.79 10.55
C ALA A 263 9.01 -6.05 10.28
N ILE A 264 8.52 -6.22 9.06
CA ILE A 264 7.89 -7.45 8.58
C ILE A 264 8.61 -7.90 7.32
N ASN A 265 9.04 -9.15 7.29
CA ASN A 265 9.71 -9.78 6.16
C ASN A 265 8.96 -11.03 5.69
N PHE A 266 8.45 -10.99 4.45
CA PHE A 266 7.83 -12.12 3.77
C PHE A 266 8.51 -12.31 2.43
N ASP A 267 9.62 -13.03 2.43
CA ASP A 267 10.51 -13.16 1.28
C ASP A 267 10.46 -14.57 0.71
N SER A 268 10.20 -14.64 -0.59
CA SER A 268 10.29 -15.86 -1.39
C SER A 268 9.64 -17.08 -0.75
N PRO A 269 8.33 -17.07 -0.49
CA PRO A 269 7.66 -18.18 0.17
C PRO A 269 7.95 -19.50 -0.55
N SER A 270 8.07 -20.58 0.21
CA SER A 270 8.43 -21.91 -0.33
C SER A 270 7.36 -22.50 -1.23
N GLU A 271 6.10 -22.19 -0.93
CA GLU A 271 4.93 -22.70 -1.64
C GLU A 271 4.24 -21.62 -2.47
N SER A 272 3.50 -22.02 -3.49
CA SER A 272 2.65 -21.14 -4.30
C SER A 272 1.32 -20.82 -3.59
N SER A 273 0.59 -19.84 -4.13
CA SER A 273 -0.75 -19.43 -3.64
C SER A 273 -0.75 -18.88 -2.22
N GLN A 274 0.32 -18.19 -1.84
CA GLN A 274 0.43 -17.54 -0.55
C GLN A 274 -0.34 -16.22 -0.51
N SER A 275 -0.71 -15.79 0.69
CA SER A 275 -1.36 -14.50 0.92
C SER A 275 -0.89 -13.85 2.22
N PHE A 276 -1.00 -12.52 2.30
CA PHE A 276 -0.76 -11.82 3.55
C PHE A 276 -1.75 -10.68 3.79
N VAL A 277 -1.94 -10.38 5.06
CA VAL A 277 -2.70 -9.22 5.53
C VAL A 277 -1.89 -8.51 6.62
N CYS A 278 -1.65 -7.22 6.41
CA CYS A 278 -1.11 -6.30 7.41
C CYS A 278 -2.18 -5.25 7.71
N GLU A 279 -2.71 -5.23 8.92
CA GLU A 279 -3.85 -4.40 9.27
C GLU A 279 -3.69 -3.75 10.64
N ASN A 280 -3.99 -2.44 10.73
CA ASN A 280 -3.92 -1.68 11.97
C ASN A 280 -2.55 -1.84 12.66
N LEU A 281 -1.48 -1.49 11.94
CA LEU A 281 -0.10 -1.60 12.40
C LEU A 281 0.53 -0.23 12.58
N LYS A 282 1.37 -0.11 13.60
CA LYS A 282 2.30 1.00 13.77
C LYS A 282 3.73 0.46 13.71
N ILE A 283 4.52 0.97 12.78
CA ILE A 283 5.90 0.51 12.55
C ILE A 283 6.84 1.70 12.64
N THR A 284 7.89 1.59 13.47
CA THR A 284 8.83 2.70 13.64
C THR A 284 10.28 2.23 13.78
N GLY A 285 11.21 3.03 13.23
CA GLY A 285 12.64 2.89 13.44
C GLY A 285 13.37 1.93 12.50
N PHE A 286 12.69 1.04 11.80
CA PHE A 286 13.32 0.11 10.84
C PHE A 286 13.76 0.81 9.55
N ASN A 287 14.67 0.21 8.80
CA ASN A 287 15.02 0.67 7.44
C ASN A 287 13.91 0.37 6.44
N ILE A 288 13.28 -0.79 6.55
CA ILE A 288 12.14 -1.20 5.73
C ILE A 288 10.97 -1.54 6.66
N GLY A 289 9.81 -0.94 6.40
CA GLY A 289 8.62 -1.21 7.18
C GLY A 289 8.06 -2.60 6.87
N ILE A 290 7.35 -2.75 5.76
CA ILE A 290 6.78 -4.02 5.33
C ILE A 290 7.44 -4.44 4.01
N TYR A 291 8.03 -5.62 3.99
CA TYR A 291 8.62 -6.23 2.81
C TYR A 291 7.90 -7.52 2.46
N ALA A 292 7.48 -7.65 1.20
CA ALA A 292 6.92 -8.89 0.67
C ALA A 292 7.44 -9.13 -0.75
N ASP A 293 7.90 -10.34 -1.03
CA ASP A 293 8.38 -10.73 -2.35
C ASP A 293 7.91 -12.13 -2.75
N GLY A 294 7.11 -12.23 -3.79
CA GLY A 294 6.61 -13.49 -4.33
C GLY A 294 7.64 -14.32 -5.11
N GLY A 295 8.87 -13.83 -5.26
CA GLY A 295 9.89 -14.48 -6.06
C GLY A 295 9.55 -14.54 -7.56
N SER A 296 10.42 -15.14 -8.37
CA SER A 296 10.24 -15.23 -9.81
C SER A 296 8.97 -15.98 -10.24
N GLY A 297 8.42 -16.82 -9.36
CA GLY A 297 7.21 -17.60 -9.60
C GLY A 297 5.90 -16.92 -9.22
N TYR A 298 5.91 -15.67 -8.72
CA TYR A 298 4.70 -15.00 -8.21
C TYR A 298 3.94 -15.83 -7.16
N LYS A 299 4.65 -16.36 -6.19
CA LYS A 299 4.08 -17.26 -5.18
C LYS A 299 3.09 -16.59 -4.22
N ILE A 300 3.03 -15.25 -4.20
CA ILE A 300 2.05 -14.48 -3.44
C ILE A 300 0.91 -14.10 -4.37
N ASP A 301 -0.26 -14.71 -4.17
CA ASP A 301 -1.46 -14.42 -4.94
C ASP A 301 -2.13 -13.13 -4.49
N ARG A 302 -2.18 -12.90 -3.18
CA ARG A 302 -2.83 -11.72 -2.60
C ARG A 302 -2.03 -11.09 -1.48
N GLY A 303 -1.88 -9.78 -1.56
CA GLY A 303 -1.37 -8.94 -0.48
C GLY A 303 -2.38 -7.86 -0.11
N ARG A 304 -2.59 -7.64 1.17
CA ARG A 304 -3.37 -6.51 1.67
C ARG A 304 -2.64 -5.79 2.79
N VAL A 305 -2.55 -4.48 2.64
CA VAL A 305 -2.02 -3.57 3.67
C VAL A 305 -3.09 -2.51 3.94
N SER A 306 -3.56 -2.40 5.18
CA SER A 306 -4.66 -1.50 5.50
C SER A 306 -4.50 -0.89 6.89
N ASN A 307 -4.81 0.40 7.00
CA ASN A 307 -4.71 1.16 8.25
C ASN A 307 -3.34 1.00 8.93
N VAL A 308 -2.27 1.35 8.20
CA VAL A 308 -0.90 1.25 8.71
C VAL A 308 -0.25 2.62 8.85
N ASP A 309 0.50 2.81 9.92
CA ASP A 309 1.36 3.96 10.17
C ASP A 309 2.80 3.49 10.21
N VAL A 310 3.59 3.87 9.20
CA VAL A 310 4.96 3.39 9.03
C VAL A 310 5.93 4.57 8.98
N THR A 311 6.82 4.64 9.94
CA THR A 311 7.95 5.56 9.94
C THR A 311 9.25 4.78 9.86
N VAL A 312 9.96 4.93 8.75
CA VAL A 312 11.28 4.32 8.56
C VAL A 312 12.38 5.34 8.82
N THR A 313 13.53 4.85 9.23
CA THR A 313 14.73 5.64 9.47
C THR A 313 15.91 4.96 8.81
N GLY A 314 16.70 5.70 8.07
CA GLY A 314 17.86 5.15 7.37
C GLY A 314 18.82 6.23 6.93
N PRO A 315 19.99 5.85 6.40
CA PRO A 315 20.96 6.82 5.90
C PRO A 315 20.50 7.42 4.56
N ALA A 316 20.68 8.71 4.41
CA ALA A 316 20.34 9.46 3.19
C ALA A 316 21.11 9.02 1.93
N SER A 317 22.20 8.29 2.09
CA SER A 317 23.16 7.98 1.00
C SER A 317 23.03 6.57 0.41
N SER A 318 22.11 5.73 0.88
CA SER A 318 21.93 4.35 0.40
C SER A 318 20.52 4.12 -0.13
N TYR A 319 20.38 3.25 -1.14
CA TYR A 319 19.08 2.75 -1.65
C TYR A 319 18.39 1.83 -0.62
N VAL A 320 18.33 2.26 0.63
CA VAL A 320 17.73 1.55 1.75
C VAL A 320 16.78 2.50 2.46
N GLY A 321 15.58 2.04 2.76
CA GLY A 321 14.64 2.81 3.54
C GLY A 321 13.27 2.98 2.90
N SER A 322 12.63 1.88 2.51
CA SER A 322 11.26 1.89 2.01
C SER A 322 10.26 1.62 3.13
N CYS A 323 9.20 2.43 3.24
CA CYS A 323 8.11 2.12 4.17
C CYS A 323 7.35 0.86 3.75
N LEU A 324 7.00 0.75 2.49
CA LEU A 324 6.34 -0.41 1.89
C LEU A 324 7.16 -0.84 0.67
N ASN A 325 7.66 -2.08 0.68
CA ASN A 325 8.42 -2.66 -0.43
C ASN A 325 7.81 -4.01 -0.81
N MET A 326 7.07 -4.03 -1.92
CA MET A 326 6.26 -5.18 -2.34
C MET A 326 6.63 -5.61 -3.75
N ASN A 327 7.00 -6.88 -3.91
CA ASN A 327 7.54 -7.37 -5.17
C ASN A 327 6.78 -8.61 -5.65
N ARG A 328 6.48 -8.68 -6.94
CA ARG A 328 6.00 -9.88 -7.64
C ARG A 328 4.77 -10.51 -6.98
N ILE A 329 3.75 -9.67 -6.75
CA ILE A 329 2.46 -10.07 -6.16
C ILE A 329 1.40 -10.04 -7.26
N THR A 330 0.53 -11.06 -7.31
CA THR A 330 -0.50 -11.15 -8.35
C THR A 330 -1.59 -10.11 -8.14
N GLN A 331 -2.06 -9.92 -6.90
CA GLN A 331 -3.03 -8.90 -6.53
C GLN A 331 -2.61 -8.20 -5.25
N LEU A 332 -2.44 -6.88 -5.29
CA LEU A 332 -2.03 -6.07 -4.14
C LEU A 332 -3.00 -4.93 -3.91
N ASP A 333 -3.47 -4.81 -2.67
CA ASP A 333 -4.34 -3.73 -2.21
C ASP A 333 -3.69 -3.02 -1.00
N ILE A 334 -3.44 -1.71 -1.13
CA ILE A 334 -2.88 -0.85 -0.08
C ILE A 334 -3.88 0.27 0.19
N ASP A 335 -4.46 0.29 1.38
CA ASP A 335 -5.54 1.20 1.77
C ASP A 335 -5.29 1.84 3.14
N LEU A 336 -5.72 3.08 3.32
CA LEU A 336 -5.66 3.78 4.61
C LEU A 336 -4.26 3.74 5.24
N PHE A 337 -3.27 4.32 4.59
CA PHE A 337 -1.90 4.27 5.09
C PHE A 337 -1.31 5.67 5.33
N THR A 338 -0.47 5.76 6.33
CA THR A 338 0.43 6.89 6.54
C THR A 338 1.85 6.38 6.53
N VAL A 339 2.69 6.95 5.70
CA VAL A 339 4.11 6.59 5.64
C VAL A 339 4.98 7.84 5.73
N ASN A 340 5.99 7.75 6.57
CA ASN A 340 6.96 8.81 6.79
C ASN A 340 8.37 8.26 6.64
N GLN A 341 9.11 8.85 5.72
CA GLN A 341 10.48 8.45 5.42
C GLN A 341 11.45 9.51 5.95
N ASN A 342 12.03 9.24 7.10
CA ASN A 342 13.00 10.15 7.72
C ASN A 342 14.39 9.97 7.10
N ALA A 343 14.77 10.88 6.20
CA ALA A 343 16.12 10.97 5.61
C ALA A 343 16.64 9.66 4.97
N CYS A 344 15.76 8.83 4.43
CA CYS A 344 16.14 7.59 3.75
C CYS A 344 16.45 7.81 2.28
N GLY A 345 17.36 7.02 1.70
CA GLY A 345 17.80 7.14 0.31
C GLY A 345 16.97 6.36 -0.72
N ASP A 346 15.88 5.69 -0.32
CA ASP A 346 15.04 4.87 -1.22
C ASP A 346 13.61 5.44 -1.32
N HIS A 347 12.67 4.73 -1.91
CA HIS A 347 11.31 5.16 -2.18
C HIS A 347 10.38 4.88 -0.98
N ALA A 348 9.44 5.77 -0.68
CA ALA A 348 8.52 5.55 0.44
C ALA A 348 7.62 4.33 0.19
N VAL A 349 7.02 4.22 -0.99
CA VAL A 349 6.28 3.05 -1.46
C VAL A 349 6.96 2.52 -2.73
N TYR A 350 7.52 1.33 -2.67
CA TYR A 350 8.27 0.71 -3.77
C TYR A 350 7.63 -0.62 -4.16
N LEU A 351 7.13 -0.70 -5.40
CA LEU A 351 6.35 -1.84 -5.91
C LEU A 351 6.98 -2.33 -7.22
N ILE A 352 7.37 -3.61 -7.25
CA ILE A 352 8.08 -4.21 -8.40
C ILE A 352 7.28 -5.39 -8.92
N GLY A 353 6.90 -5.37 -10.20
CA GLY A 353 6.30 -6.51 -10.87
C GLY A 353 4.96 -6.98 -10.30
N CYS A 354 4.19 -6.12 -9.62
CA CYS A 354 2.84 -6.47 -9.18
C CYS A 354 1.88 -6.50 -10.37
N LYS A 355 1.10 -7.61 -10.55
CA LYS A 355 0.25 -7.76 -11.74
C LYS A 355 -0.99 -6.87 -11.71
N ASN A 356 -1.72 -6.87 -10.60
CA ASN A 356 -2.84 -5.97 -10.36
C ASN A 356 -2.59 -5.19 -9.06
N LEU A 357 -2.77 -3.88 -9.10
CA LEU A 357 -2.39 -3.02 -7.99
C LEU A 357 -3.44 -1.96 -7.72
N LYS A 358 -3.79 -1.79 -6.44
CA LYS A 358 -4.58 -0.67 -5.97
C LYS A 358 -3.94 -0.03 -4.76
N ILE A 359 -3.69 1.29 -4.84
CA ILE A 359 -3.21 2.14 -3.75
C ILE A 359 -4.25 3.23 -3.55
N HIS A 360 -4.80 3.35 -2.36
CA HIS A 360 -5.76 4.40 -2.09
C HIS A 360 -5.77 4.90 -0.63
N LYS A 361 -6.22 6.14 -0.44
CA LYS A 361 -6.31 6.83 0.85
C LYS A 361 -5.00 6.85 1.63
N GLY A 362 -3.95 7.33 0.96
CA GLY A 362 -2.59 7.37 1.50
C GLY A 362 -2.12 8.76 1.89
N LYS A 363 -1.25 8.82 2.89
CA LYS A 363 -0.46 10.01 3.22
C LYS A 363 1.03 9.65 3.21
N ILE A 364 1.82 10.40 2.44
CA ILE A 364 3.25 10.15 2.26
C ILE A 364 4.03 11.42 2.58
N ARG A 365 5.04 11.31 3.42
CA ARG A 365 5.88 12.42 3.86
C ARG A 365 7.37 12.03 3.82
N GLY A 366 8.22 13.01 3.56
CA GLY A 366 9.64 12.92 3.83
C GLY A 366 10.50 12.13 2.86
N ALA A 367 9.98 11.66 1.72
CA ALA A 367 10.79 11.04 0.65
C ALA A 367 11.62 12.10 -0.11
N SER A 368 12.51 12.80 0.60
CA SER A 368 13.15 14.06 0.18
C SER A 368 14.60 13.92 -0.28
N THR A 369 15.17 12.73 -0.23
CA THR A 369 16.54 12.50 -0.73
C THR A 369 16.58 12.37 -2.25
N SER A 370 17.73 12.68 -2.85
CA SER A 370 17.93 12.55 -4.30
C SER A 370 17.57 11.13 -4.78
N GLN A 371 16.82 11.04 -5.87
CA GLN A 371 16.32 9.82 -6.51
C GLN A 371 15.14 9.11 -5.78
N SER A 372 14.72 9.54 -4.59
CA SER A 372 13.56 8.95 -3.92
C SER A 372 12.24 9.38 -4.61
N GLN A 373 11.27 8.46 -4.64
CA GLN A 373 9.90 8.75 -5.04
C GLN A 373 8.94 8.51 -3.86
N ALA A 374 7.89 9.30 -3.79
CA ALA A 374 6.80 8.99 -2.87
C ALA A 374 6.19 7.63 -3.20
N ILE A 375 5.88 7.39 -4.48
CA ILE A 375 5.41 6.08 -4.97
C ILE A 375 6.21 5.73 -6.23
N LYS A 376 6.86 4.58 -6.22
CA LYS A 376 7.50 3.98 -7.39
C LYS A 376 6.88 2.64 -7.73
N ILE A 377 6.31 2.54 -8.91
CA ILE A 377 5.70 1.32 -9.43
C ILE A 377 6.43 0.94 -10.71
N VAL A 378 7.06 -0.21 -10.71
CA VAL A 378 7.88 -0.65 -11.84
C VAL A 378 7.52 -2.08 -12.26
N GLY A 379 7.72 -2.38 -13.54
CA GLY A 379 7.75 -3.76 -14.01
C GLY A 379 8.86 -4.57 -13.36
N ASN A 380 8.93 -5.87 -13.64
CA ASN A 380 9.89 -6.75 -12.96
C ASN A 380 11.36 -6.52 -13.37
N GLY A 381 11.62 -5.84 -14.50
CA GLY A 381 12.97 -5.47 -14.94
C GLY A 381 13.95 -6.64 -15.18
N ALA A 382 13.59 -7.84 -14.79
CA ALA A 382 14.45 -9.02 -14.98
C ALA A 382 14.48 -9.39 -16.46
N GLY A 383 15.57 -9.07 -17.12
CA GLY A 383 15.82 -9.12 -18.55
C GLY A 383 15.01 -10.18 -19.31
N GLY A 384 14.17 -9.72 -20.24
CA GLY A 384 13.49 -10.53 -21.20
C GLY A 384 12.10 -11.06 -20.83
N SER A 385 11.49 -10.63 -19.73
CA SER A 385 10.13 -11.06 -19.41
C SER A 385 9.10 -10.32 -20.27
N SER A 386 8.27 -11.05 -21.00
CA SER A 386 7.07 -10.54 -21.69
C SER A 386 5.88 -10.43 -20.73
N ALA A 387 6.11 -10.01 -19.48
CA ALA A 387 5.08 -9.95 -18.47
C ALA A 387 4.02 -8.90 -18.83
N VAL A 388 2.77 -9.24 -18.57
CA VAL A 388 1.63 -8.33 -18.71
C VAL A 388 1.16 -7.93 -17.32
N TYR A 389 1.11 -6.62 -17.06
CA TYR A 389 0.55 -6.00 -15.87
C TYR A 389 -0.74 -5.30 -16.24
N GLU A 390 -1.70 -5.26 -15.33
CA GLU A 390 -3.00 -4.65 -15.62
C GLU A 390 -3.56 -3.92 -14.40
N ASN A 391 -4.31 -2.85 -14.67
CA ASN A 391 -5.14 -2.16 -13.67
C ASN A 391 -4.35 -1.63 -12.45
N TRP A 392 -3.30 -0.87 -12.71
CA TRP A 392 -2.59 -0.15 -11.67
C TRP A 392 -3.32 1.15 -11.33
N THR A 393 -3.79 1.25 -10.10
CA THR A 393 -4.55 2.39 -9.61
C THR A 393 -3.84 3.04 -8.43
N VAL A 394 -3.68 4.37 -8.48
CA VAL A 394 -3.25 5.23 -7.37
C VAL A 394 -4.34 6.29 -7.19
N GLU A 395 -5.02 6.30 -6.06
CA GLU A 395 -6.20 7.14 -5.83
C GLU A 395 -6.25 7.68 -4.39
N ASP A 396 -6.70 8.93 -4.23
CA ASP A 396 -6.85 9.60 -2.93
C ASP A 396 -5.54 9.61 -2.11
N VAL A 397 -4.41 9.92 -2.75
CA VAL A 397 -3.11 9.96 -2.10
C VAL A 397 -2.62 11.40 -1.97
N ASP A 398 -2.21 11.76 -0.76
CA ASP A 398 -1.62 13.05 -0.43
C ASP A 398 -0.11 12.88 -0.14
N THR A 399 0.73 13.56 -0.94
CA THR A 399 2.18 13.56 -0.76
C THR A 399 2.68 14.95 -0.44
N ASP A 400 3.63 15.06 0.44
CA ASP A 400 4.21 16.35 0.81
C ASP A 400 5.68 16.21 1.16
N THR A 401 6.48 17.20 0.72
CA THR A 401 7.92 17.26 0.97
C THR A 401 8.64 15.99 0.47
N CYS A 402 8.38 15.62 -0.78
CA CYS A 402 9.02 14.49 -1.45
C CYS A 402 9.96 14.97 -2.55
N PHE A 403 10.99 14.17 -2.87
CA PHE A 403 11.89 14.49 -3.98
C PHE A 403 11.17 14.34 -5.33
N ASN A 404 10.56 13.19 -5.59
CA ASN A 404 9.64 12.95 -6.70
C ASN A 404 8.29 12.43 -6.18
N GLY A 405 7.22 12.62 -6.96
CA GLY A 405 5.88 12.15 -6.61
C GLY A 405 5.64 10.69 -7.01
N VAL A 406 4.90 10.46 -8.08
CA VAL A 406 4.52 9.12 -8.57
C VAL A 406 5.31 8.77 -9.82
N LEU A 407 6.03 7.66 -9.79
CA LEU A 407 6.71 7.10 -10.97
C LEU A 407 6.09 5.76 -11.36
N VAL A 408 5.73 5.64 -12.64
CA VAL A 408 5.29 4.40 -13.28
C VAL A 408 6.28 4.03 -14.38
N SER A 409 6.83 2.81 -14.34
CA SER A 409 7.87 2.39 -15.28
C SER A 409 7.69 0.95 -15.75
N THR A 410 8.06 0.70 -17.02
CA THR A 410 8.18 -0.66 -17.59
C THR A 410 9.50 -0.83 -18.31
N PHE A 411 9.98 -2.08 -18.41
CA PHE A 411 11.28 -2.44 -18.98
C PHE A 411 11.17 -3.62 -19.96
N GLY A 412 12.21 -3.80 -20.78
CA GLY A 412 12.33 -4.96 -21.68
C GLY A 412 11.20 -5.04 -22.71
N THR A 413 10.41 -6.11 -22.66
CA THR A 413 9.25 -6.35 -23.54
C THR A 413 7.92 -6.34 -22.77
N GLU A 414 7.90 -5.78 -21.58
CA GLU A 414 6.72 -5.74 -20.72
C GLU A 414 5.59 -4.90 -21.30
N VAL A 415 4.37 -5.28 -20.98
CA VAL A 415 3.16 -4.53 -21.34
C VAL A 415 2.36 -4.21 -20.08
N LEU A 416 2.14 -2.92 -19.85
CA LEU A 416 1.27 -2.43 -18.79
C LEU A 416 0.00 -1.85 -19.40
N LYS A 417 -1.16 -2.27 -18.91
CA LYS A 417 -2.47 -1.80 -19.35
C LYS A 417 -3.23 -1.16 -18.21
N ASN A 418 -3.92 -0.04 -18.52
CA ASN A 418 -4.85 0.64 -17.61
C ASN A 418 -4.17 1.13 -16.32
N VAL A 419 -3.41 2.20 -16.44
CA VAL A 419 -2.89 2.96 -15.29
C VAL A 419 -3.85 4.08 -14.97
N ARG A 420 -4.30 4.17 -13.74
CA ARG A 420 -5.14 5.26 -13.25
C ARG A 420 -4.47 5.94 -12.07
N ILE A 421 -4.24 7.25 -12.18
CA ILE A 421 -3.77 8.11 -11.09
C ILE A 421 -4.85 9.17 -10.90
N ALA A 422 -5.55 9.14 -9.78
CA ALA A 422 -6.71 10.02 -9.59
C ALA A 422 -6.78 10.58 -8.18
N THR A 423 -7.32 11.79 -8.06
CA THR A 423 -7.53 12.47 -6.78
C THR A 423 -6.23 12.51 -5.93
N VAL A 424 -5.09 12.78 -6.59
CA VAL A 424 -3.80 12.84 -5.91
C VAL A 424 -3.42 14.29 -5.63
N SER A 425 -2.87 14.53 -4.44
CA SER A 425 -2.31 15.82 -4.03
C SER A 425 -0.79 15.69 -3.90
N LEU A 426 -0.04 16.40 -4.74
CA LEU A 426 1.41 16.34 -4.83
C LEU A 426 1.99 17.72 -4.48
N LYS A 427 2.54 17.86 -3.26
CA LYS A 427 3.00 19.15 -2.74
C LYS A 427 4.49 19.13 -2.42
N ASN A 428 5.12 20.29 -2.63
CA ASN A 428 6.53 20.50 -2.30
C ASN A 428 7.45 19.41 -2.91
N ILE A 429 7.25 19.12 -4.21
CA ILE A 429 8.02 18.14 -4.94
C ILE A 429 9.26 18.81 -5.51
N THR A 430 10.45 18.48 -5.00
CA THR A 430 11.68 19.15 -5.37
C THR A 430 12.24 18.69 -6.72
N GLY A 431 12.16 17.41 -7.05
CA GLY A 431 12.58 16.83 -8.33
C GLY A 431 14.07 16.90 -8.62
N GLU A 432 14.47 16.45 -9.79
CA GLU A 432 15.80 16.61 -10.38
C GLU A 432 15.72 16.67 -11.91
N ALA A 433 16.83 17.10 -12.56
CA ALA A 433 16.86 17.28 -14.01
C ALA A 433 16.67 15.95 -14.80
N GLY A 434 17.05 14.81 -14.23
CA GLY A 434 16.95 13.49 -14.88
C GLY A 434 15.55 12.84 -14.77
N ILE A 435 14.79 13.16 -13.71
CA ILE A 435 13.41 12.67 -13.49
C ILE A 435 12.56 13.87 -13.05
N PRO A 436 12.21 14.76 -13.98
CA PRO A 436 11.72 16.10 -13.62
C PRO A 436 10.22 16.20 -13.35
N GLY A 437 9.49 15.10 -13.05
CA GLY A 437 8.03 15.13 -12.95
C GLY A 437 7.48 14.85 -11.57
N ALA A 438 6.43 15.58 -11.16
CA ALA A 438 5.61 15.19 -10.01
C ALA A 438 4.90 13.85 -10.29
N ILE A 439 4.46 13.63 -11.52
CA ILE A 439 4.07 12.33 -12.06
C ILE A 439 5.00 12.01 -13.23
N THR A 440 5.62 10.84 -13.20
CA THR A 440 6.51 10.37 -14.26
C THR A 440 6.04 9.04 -14.82
N VAL A 441 5.91 8.96 -16.14
CA VAL A 441 5.62 7.72 -16.88
C VAL A 441 6.82 7.42 -17.76
N THR A 442 7.47 6.29 -17.56
CA THR A 442 8.68 5.93 -18.31
C THR A 442 8.60 4.52 -18.87
N THR A 443 9.09 4.36 -20.09
CA THR A 443 9.20 3.07 -20.76
C THR A 443 10.62 2.93 -21.31
N SER A 444 11.23 1.77 -21.15
CA SER A 444 12.54 1.46 -21.73
C SER A 444 12.47 0.29 -22.72
N ASP A 445 13.52 0.15 -23.52
CA ASP A 445 13.66 -0.90 -24.53
C ASP A 445 12.46 -0.93 -25.52
N THR A 446 11.75 -2.04 -25.59
CA THR A 446 10.55 -2.21 -26.43
C THR A 446 9.26 -2.33 -25.60
N SER A 447 9.31 -1.93 -24.33
CA SER A 447 8.15 -2.03 -23.44
C SER A 447 7.03 -1.07 -23.85
N ARG A 448 5.82 -1.38 -23.40
CA ARG A 448 4.62 -0.66 -23.79
C ARG A 448 3.72 -0.36 -22.59
N ILE A 449 3.27 0.89 -22.49
CA ILE A 449 2.20 1.28 -21.58
C ILE A 449 0.96 1.68 -22.39
N ARG A 450 -0.21 1.18 -22.00
CA ARG A 450 -1.50 1.46 -22.64
C ARG A 450 -2.46 2.07 -21.65
N ASN A 451 -3.15 3.14 -22.06
CA ASN A 451 -4.22 3.80 -21.30
C ASN A 451 -3.73 4.31 -19.93
N VAL A 452 -2.99 5.39 -19.92
CA VAL A 452 -2.65 6.14 -18.70
C VAL A 452 -3.69 7.24 -18.52
N ALA A 453 -4.45 7.19 -17.44
CA ALA A 453 -5.42 8.20 -17.07
C ALA A 453 -4.99 8.92 -15.78
N ILE A 454 -4.78 10.22 -15.84
CA ILE A 454 -4.52 11.09 -14.70
C ILE A 454 -5.71 12.03 -14.57
N ASP A 455 -6.41 11.99 -13.44
CA ASP A 455 -7.62 12.74 -13.23
C ASP A 455 -7.67 13.38 -11.84
N LYS A 456 -8.17 14.61 -11.76
CA LYS A 456 -8.33 15.35 -10.50
C LYS A 456 -7.04 15.41 -9.66
N SER A 457 -5.89 15.58 -10.32
CA SER A 457 -4.63 15.81 -9.60
C SER A 457 -4.51 17.27 -9.17
N HIS A 458 -4.03 17.47 -7.95
CA HIS A 458 -3.64 18.78 -7.42
C HIS A 458 -2.14 18.80 -7.20
N MET A 459 -1.44 19.74 -7.82
CA MET A 459 0.01 19.87 -7.75
C MET A 459 0.39 21.26 -7.27
N GLU A 460 1.31 21.35 -6.32
CA GLU A 460 1.72 22.62 -5.72
C GLU A 460 3.20 22.64 -5.37
N ASN A 461 3.87 23.77 -5.64
CA ASN A 461 5.29 24.00 -5.36
C ASN A 461 6.20 22.91 -5.96
N LEU A 462 6.15 22.77 -7.28
CA LEU A 462 6.98 21.80 -8.00
C LEU A 462 8.30 22.41 -8.41
N GLY A 463 9.41 21.72 -8.14
CA GLY A 463 10.74 22.13 -8.60
C GLY A 463 10.85 22.12 -10.12
N TYR A 464 10.21 21.16 -10.79
CA TYR A 464 10.30 20.94 -12.23
C TYR A 464 8.93 20.80 -12.89
N ARG A 465 8.60 19.65 -13.52
CA ARG A 465 7.38 19.39 -14.30
C ARG A 465 6.27 18.80 -13.45
N GLY A 466 5.03 19.01 -13.85
CA GLY A 466 3.86 18.30 -13.31
C GLY A 466 3.79 16.87 -13.84
N LEU A 467 3.76 16.70 -15.15
CA LEU A 467 3.76 15.38 -15.81
C LEU A 467 4.96 15.26 -16.76
N HIS A 468 5.72 14.20 -16.57
CA HIS A 468 6.86 13.84 -17.42
C HIS A 468 6.65 12.46 -18.05
N VAL A 469 6.80 12.40 -19.37
CA VAL A 469 6.75 11.14 -20.13
C VAL A 469 8.11 10.93 -20.79
N SER A 470 8.77 9.81 -20.44
CA SER A 470 10.07 9.46 -21.01
C SER A 470 10.00 8.07 -21.66
N MET A 471 10.41 7.98 -22.92
CA MET A 471 10.33 6.75 -23.69
C MET A 471 11.64 6.49 -24.41
N ALA A 472 12.24 5.32 -24.24
CA ALA A 472 13.38 4.87 -25.02
C ALA A 472 13.01 4.58 -26.49
N SER A 473 14.01 4.46 -27.35
CA SER A 473 13.80 4.08 -28.75
C SER A 473 13.16 2.69 -28.84
N GLY A 474 12.05 2.58 -29.59
CA GLY A 474 11.29 1.34 -29.70
C GLY A 474 10.22 1.13 -28.63
N ALA A 475 10.21 1.93 -27.58
CA ALA A 475 9.17 1.89 -26.56
C ALA A 475 7.94 2.69 -26.98
N PHE A 476 6.79 2.36 -26.38
CA PHE A 476 5.50 2.96 -26.73
C PHE A 476 4.67 3.33 -25.49
N VAL A 477 4.02 4.49 -25.57
CA VAL A 477 2.87 4.83 -24.73
C VAL A 477 1.68 5.06 -25.67
N ASP A 478 0.68 4.16 -25.64
CA ASP A 478 -0.41 4.19 -26.61
C ASP A 478 -1.37 5.34 -26.35
N GLN A 479 -1.68 5.66 -25.08
CA GLN A 479 -2.58 6.75 -24.72
C GLN A 479 -2.25 7.32 -23.35
N ILE A 480 -2.19 8.64 -23.25
CA ILE A 480 -2.15 9.38 -21.98
C ILE A 480 -3.29 10.40 -21.96
N SER A 481 -4.05 10.43 -20.89
CA SER A 481 -5.00 11.49 -20.59
C SER A 481 -4.67 12.15 -19.26
N TRP A 482 -4.72 13.50 -19.22
CA TRP A 482 -4.60 14.28 -18.00
C TRP A 482 -5.74 15.28 -17.95
N THR A 483 -6.63 15.10 -16.99
CA THR A 483 -7.92 15.79 -16.97
C THR A 483 -8.26 16.37 -15.61
N ASN A 484 -9.10 17.40 -15.59
CA ASN A 484 -9.73 17.98 -14.39
C ASN A 484 -8.73 18.30 -13.27
N SER A 485 -7.56 18.83 -13.61
CA SER A 485 -6.44 18.93 -12.67
C SER A 485 -5.95 20.36 -12.52
N THR A 486 -5.25 20.61 -11.42
CA THR A 486 -4.69 21.93 -11.12
C THR A 486 -3.20 21.82 -10.80
N ALA A 487 -2.42 22.80 -11.21
CA ALA A 487 -1.02 22.91 -10.85
C ALA A 487 -0.69 24.39 -10.52
N TYR A 488 -0.04 24.58 -9.38
CA TYR A 488 0.36 25.90 -8.89
C TYR A 488 1.86 25.93 -8.62
N ASN A 489 2.50 27.07 -8.96
CA ASN A 489 3.88 27.35 -8.62
C ASN A 489 4.85 26.21 -9.03
N TRP A 490 4.89 25.86 -10.32
CA TRP A 490 5.84 24.85 -10.84
C TRP A 490 7.10 25.51 -11.42
N SER A 491 8.14 24.69 -11.67
CA SER A 491 9.46 25.15 -12.16
C SER A 491 10.13 26.14 -11.19
N THR A 492 10.06 25.84 -9.89
CA THR A 492 10.66 26.68 -8.86
C THR A 492 12.20 26.52 -8.78
N ALA A 493 12.77 25.47 -9.38
CA ALA A 493 14.21 25.28 -9.45
C ALA A 493 14.87 26.34 -10.34
N SER A 494 15.89 26.99 -9.82
CA SER A 494 16.53 28.17 -10.40
C SER A 494 17.31 27.96 -11.70
N SER A 495 17.53 26.73 -12.14
CA SER A 495 18.45 26.41 -13.23
C SER A 495 17.77 26.01 -14.55
N GLY A 496 16.47 25.95 -14.62
CA GLY A 496 15.79 25.49 -15.83
C GLY A 496 14.35 25.95 -15.97
N THR A 497 13.98 26.25 -17.17
CA THR A 497 12.64 26.60 -17.54
C THR A 497 11.96 25.34 -18.07
N TYR A 498 11.18 24.68 -17.23
CA TYR A 498 10.46 23.46 -17.60
C TYR A 498 8.99 23.75 -17.93
N SER A 499 8.47 23.09 -18.95
CA SER A 499 7.04 23.04 -19.20
C SER A 499 6.36 22.13 -18.17
N LEU A 500 5.09 22.41 -17.86
CA LEU A 500 4.31 21.62 -16.92
C LEU A 500 4.12 20.16 -17.41
N PHE A 501 3.83 19.98 -18.71
CA PHE A 501 3.86 18.68 -19.38
C PHE A 501 5.10 18.59 -20.27
N GLY A 502 5.90 17.60 -20.06
CA GLY A 502 7.12 17.35 -20.86
C GLY A 502 7.19 15.93 -21.36
N GLN A 503 7.60 15.78 -22.61
CA GLN A 503 7.86 14.49 -23.21
C GLN A 503 9.29 14.51 -23.78
N ASP A 504 10.17 13.77 -23.13
CA ASP A 504 11.58 13.61 -23.55
C ASP A 504 11.75 12.16 -24.02
N SER A 505 11.87 11.94 -25.34
CA SER A 505 11.91 10.56 -25.80
C SER A 505 12.32 10.38 -27.25
N THR A 506 12.90 9.24 -27.53
CA THR A 506 13.11 8.67 -28.86
C THR A 506 12.02 7.62 -29.22
N GLY A 507 11.13 7.28 -28.30
CA GLY A 507 9.99 6.38 -28.49
C GLY A 507 8.77 7.07 -29.10
N THR A 508 7.64 6.35 -29.15
CA THR A 508 6.41 6.84 -29.76
C THR A 508 5.28 6.93 -28.75
N ASN A 509 4.67 8.12 -28.64
CA ASN A 509 3.39 8.32 -27.99
C ASN A 509 2.32 8.48 -29.07
N TYR A 510 1.30 7.59 -29.07
CA TYR A 510 0.26 7.65 -30.09
C TYR A 510 -0.80 8.70 -29.83
N HIS A 511 -1.16 8.95 -28.57
CA HIS A 511 -2.20 9.92 -28.24
C HIS A 511 -1.98 10.53 -26.86
N SER A 512 -1.95 11.87 -26.82
CA SER A 512 -2.02 12.66 -25.57
C SER A 512 -3.30 13.48 -25.55
N HIS A 513 -4.04 13.42 -24.44
CA HIS A 513 -5.25 14.18 -24.20
C HIS A 513 -5.15 15.00 -22.92
N LEU A 514 -5.28 16.32 -23.01
CA LEU A 514 -5.25 17.25 -21.88
C LEU A 514 -6.55 18.05 -21.88
N GLU A 515 -7.31 17.95 -20.80
CA GLU A 515 -8.60 18.61 -20.69
C GLU A 515 -8.86 19.18 -19.31
N ASN A 516 -9.48 20.36 -19.24
CA ASN A 516 -9.88 21.01 -17.98
C ASN A 516 -8.70 21.17 -17.00
N LEU A 517 -7.56 21.66 -17.48
CA LEU A 517 -6.40 21.95 -16.63
C LEU A 517 -6.36 23.42 -16.28
N THR A 518 -6.21 23.73 -14.99
CA THR A 518 -5.93 25.08 -14.52
C THR A 518 -4.51 25.10 -13.95
N VAL A 519 -3.69 25.98 -14.51
CA VAL A 519 -2.29 26.12 -14.14
C VAL A 519 -1.95 27.56 -13.81
N ASP A 520 -1.27 27.77 -12.71
CA ASP A 520 -0.80 29.07 -12.26
C ASP A 520 0.69 28.97 -11.98
N GLY A 521 1.50 29.52 -12.86
CA GLY A 521 2.96 29.45 -12.81
C GLY A 521 3.57 30.45 -11.86
N ASN A 522 4.89 30.42 -11.80
CA ASN A 522 5.72 31.49 -11.23
C ASN A 522 6.54 32.15 -12.33
N SER A 523 7.40 33.12 -11.96
CA SER A 523 8.26 33.85 -12.90
C SER A 523 9.21 32.96 -13.74
N ASN A 524 9.43 31.71 -13.35
CA ASN A 524 10.29 30.75 -14.07
C ASN A 524 9.46 29.71 -14.85
N GLY A 525 8.16 29.60 -14.61
CA GLY A 525 7.27 28.65 -15.28
C GLY A 525 7.10 29.00 -16.75
N ARG A 526 7.42 28.08 -17.65
CA ARG A 526 7.04 28.15 -19.07
C ARG A 526 5.67 27.50 -19.27
N CYS A 527 5.22 27.51 -20.50
CA CYS A 527 3.95 26.97 -20.95
C CYS A 527 3.64 25.53 -20.48
N ILE A 528 2.38 25.13 -20.56
CA ILE A 528 1.92 23.77 -20.30
C ILE A 528 2.73 22.73 -21.10
N LEU A 529 3.18 23.08 -22.30
CA LEU A 529 3.85 22.16 -23.23
C LEU A 529 5.20 22.64 -23.70
N ASN A 530 6.17 21.72 -23.78
CA ASN A 530 7.42 21.95 -24.51
C ASN A 530 7.30 21.36 -25.93
N THR A 531 7.20 22.24 -26.92
CA THR A 531 6.99 21.86 -28.32
C THR A 531 8.22 21.23 -28.99
N ASN A 532 9.43 21.43 -28.45
CA ASN A 532 10.65 20.95 -29.11
C ASN A 532 10.84 19.42 -29.01
N SER A 533 10.27 18.78 -27.98
CA SER A 533 10.37 17.33 -27.80
C SER A 533 9.15 16.55 -28.29
N LEU A 534 8.02 17.23 -28.50
CA LEU A 534 6.78 16.59 -28.97
C LEU A 534 6.75 16.33 -30.47
N ALA A 535 7.48 17.12 -31.26
CA ALA A 535 7.40 17.12 -32.72
C ALA A 535 7.74 15.77 -33.38
N THR A 536 8.56 14.95 -32.74
CA THR A 536 9.00 13.68 -33.31
C THR A 536 8.33 12.45 -32.68
N SER A 537 7.80 12.56 -31.47
CA SER A 537 7.38 11.41 -30.67
C SER A 537 5.88 11.31 -30.40
N CYS A 538 5.12 12.40 -30.50
CA CYS A 538 3.66 12.38 -30.32
C CYS A 538 2.94 12.33 -31.68
N LYS A 539 2.12 11.30 -31.93
CA LYS A 539 1.38 11.15 -33.19
C LYS A 539 0.07 11.93 -33.21
N ARG A 540 -0.56 12.11 -32.06
CA ARG A 540 -1.80 12.88 -31.92
C ARG A 540 -1.90 13.49 -30.52
N ALA A 541 -2.27 14.76 -30.44
CA ALA A 541 -2.53 15.42 -29.18
C ALA A 541 -3.83 16.23 -29.27
N THR A 542 -4.65 16.16 -28.23
CA THR A 542 -5.89 16.93 -28.11
C THR A 542 -5.88 17.75 -26.84
N TYR A 543 -6.29 19.01 -26.93
CA TYR A 543 -6.30 19.97 -25.83
C TYR A 543 -7.64 20.65 -25.74
N LYS A 544 -8.20 20.76 -24.52
CA LYS A 544 -9.48 21.37 -24.30
C LYS A 544 -9.57 22.05 -22.94
N ASN A 545 -10.12 23.25 -22.87
CA ASN A 545 -10.35 23.99 -21.63
C ASN A 545 -9.09 24.13 -20.76
N LEU A 546 -7.98 24.61 -21.32
CA LEU A 546 -6.74 24.84 -20.62
C LEU A 546 -6.66 26.31 -20.18
N ILE A 547 -6.40 26.55 -18.91
CA ILE A 547 -6.26 27.89 -18.32
C ILE A 547 -4.84 28.05 -17.80
N GLU A 548 -4.11 29.00 -18.38
CA GLU A 548 -2.75 29.38 -17.92
C GLU A 548 -2.76 30.77 -17.31
N ARG A 549 -2.09 30.91 -16.17
CA ARG A 549 -1.86 32.18 -15.49
C ARG A 549 -0.40 32.29 -15.03
N ASN A 550 0.11 33.52 -14.98
CA ASN A 550 1.44 33.81 -14.42
C ASN A 550 2.58 32.96 -14.99
N THR A 551 2.55 32.64 -16.29
CA THR A 551 3.63 31.95 -16.98
C THR A 551 4.49 32.94 -17.74
N THR A 552 5.81 32.74 -17.75
CA THR A 552 6.77 33.59 -18.48
C THR A 552 6.61 33.52 -20.00
N THR A 553 6.12 32.39 -20.48
CA THR A 553 5.81 32.16 -21.90
C THR A 553 4.53 31.38 -21.99
N PRO A 554 3.39 32.02 -22.25
CA PRO A 554 2.13 31.31 -22.44
C PRO A 554 2.29 30.26 -23.55
N GLY A 555 1.87 29.02 -23.28
CA GLY A 555 2.07 27.90 -24.21
C GLY A 555 0.87 27.56 -25.05
N PHE A 556 -0.16 28.33 -24.95
CA PHE A 556 -1.31 28.19 -25.82
C PHE A 556 -1.57 29.49 -26.59
N PRO A 557 -1.74 29.31 -27.81
CA PRO A 557 -1.64 28.18 -28.73
C PRO A 557 -0.18 27.75 -29.00
N ILE A 558 0.00 26.54 -29.54
CA ILE A 558 1.34 25.96 -29.82
C ILE A 558 2.11 26.93 -30.71
N THR A 559 3.25 27.40 -30.19
CA THR A 559 4.08 28.38 -30.87
C THR A 559 5.06 27.66 -31.78
N THR A 560 4.97 27.84 -33.08
CA THR A 560 6.07 27.54 -33.98
C THR A 560 7.07 28.68 -33.89
N SER A 561 8.14 28.49 -33.14
CA SER A 561 9.26 29.44 -33.07
C SER A 561 10.50 28.79 -33.65
N GLY A 562 11.29 29.58 -34.38
CA GLY A 562 12.57 29.14 -34.91
C GLY A 562 12.54 28.54 -36.32
N GLN A 563 11.40 28.48 -36.98
CA GLN A 563 11.34 28.22 -38.43
C GLN A 563 11.67 29.48 -39.21
N SER A 564 12.42 29.33 -40.27
CA SER A 564 12.80 30.41 -41.17
C SER A 564 12.93 29.90 -42.61
N GLY A 565 12.65 30.78 -43.58
CA GLY A 565 12.78 30.47 -45.00
C GLY A 565 11.47 30.01 -45.67
N ALA A 566 11.57 29.69 -46.96
CA ALA A 566 10.45 29.24 -47.78
C ALA A 566 10.28 27.71 -47.70
N GLY A 567 9.05 27.24 -47.98
CA GLY A 567 8.78 25.80 -48.12
C GLY A 567 8.62 25.05 -46.80
N GLN A 568 8.26 25.72 -45.71
CA GLN A 568 8.07 25.10 -44.41
C GLN A 568 6.72 24.34 -44.32
N ASP A 569 6.64 23.41 -43.37
CA ASP A 569 5.47 22.59 -43.12
C ASP A 569 4.70 23.06 -41.86
N LEU A 570 3.37 23.23 -42.00
CA LEU A 570 2.48 23.41 -40.86
C LEU A 570 2.13 22.05 -40.25
N ASN A 571 2.72 21.75 -39.12
CA ASN A 571 2.50 20.49 -38.47
C ASN A 571 1.34 20.56 -37.46
N PHE A 572 0.22 19.89 -37.76
CA PHE A 572 -0.97 19.83 -36.93
C PHE A 572 -1.00 18.65 -35.96
N ALA A 573 0.09 17.94 -35.77
CA ALA A 573 0.21 16.84 -34.79
C ALA A 573 -0.17 17.27 -33.36
N PHE A 574 -0.12 18.56 -33.08
CA PHE A 574 -0.18 19.11 -31.72
C PHE A 574 -1.50 19.75 -31.35
N GLY A 575 -2.49 19.73 -32.21
CA GLY A 575 -3.82 20.25 -31.86
C GLY A 575 -4.45 21.17 -32.90
N TYR A 576 -5.63 21.68 -32.58
CA TYR A 576 -6.49 22.44 -33.47
C TYR A 576 -6.12 23.92 -33.57
N THR A 577 -5.14 24.41 -32.80
CA THR A 577 -4.72 25.81 -32.83
C THR A 577 -3.20 25.92 -32.86
N LEU A 578 -2.66 26.57 -33.87
CA LEU A 578 -1.23 26.87 -34.04
C LEU A 578 -0.97 28.37 -33.88
N TYR A 579 0.09 28.72 -33.19
CA TYR A 579 0.52 30.10 -32.99
C TYR A 579 1.82 30.35 -33.73
N LEU A 580 1.78 31.19 -34.77
CA LEU A 580 2.97 31.47 -35.57
C LEU A 580 3.72 32.66 -34.99
N ASN A 581 4.82 32.38 -34.29
CA ASN A 581 5.71 33.37 -33.69
C ASN A 581 7.16 33.21 -34.18
N ASN A 582 7.36 33.24 -35.50
CA ASN A 582 8.69 33.09 -36.09
C ASN A 582 9.51 34.37 -35.92
N ALA A 583 10.75 34.23 -35.50
CA ALA A 583 11.66 35.35 -35.33
C ALA A 583 12.13 35.96 -36.70
N SER A 584 12.06 35.17 -37.78
CA SER A 584 12.44 35.53 -39.12
C SER A 584 11.33 35.18 -40.11
N SER A 585 11.39 35.74 -41.33
CA SER A 585 10.42 35.44 -42.38
C SER A 585 10.34 33.92 -42.64
N CYS A 586 9.12 33.41 -42.62
CA CYS A 586 8.81 32.00 -42.80
C CYS A 586 7.59 31.85 -43.72
N THR A 587 7.68 30.98 -44.73
CA THR A 587 6.61 30.70 -45.67
C THR A 587 6.23 29.24 -45.59
N TYR A 588 4.95 28.96 -45.26
CA TYR A 588 4.39 27.62 -45.17
C TYR A 588 3.70 27.26 -46.50
N THR A 589 4.11 26.16 -47.08
CA THR A 589 3.62 25.65 -48.38
C THR A 589 3.02 24.25 -48.28
N THR A 590 3.28 23.54 -47.19
CA THR A 590 2.79 22.18 -46.91
C THR A 590 2.22 22.08 -45.51
N ALA A 591 1.43 21.05 -45.28
CA ALA A 591 0.95 20.69 -43.95
C ALA A 591 1.03 19.20 -43.73
N SER A 592 1.17 18.81 -42.46
CA SER A 592 1.24 17.41 -42.06
C SER A 592 0.42 17.13 -40.79
N ASN A 593 0.12 15.84 -40.57
CA ASN A 593 -0.55 15.33 -39.38
C ASN A 593 -1.95 15.94 -39.09
N ALA A 594 -2.62 16.49 -40.05
CA ALA A 594 -4.01 16.90 -39.94
C ALA A 594 -4.96 15.71 -40.16
N VAL A 595 -6.14 15.78 -39.58
CA VAL A 595 -7.19 14.76 -39.67
C VAL A 595 -8.30 15.24 -40.60
N PRO A 596 -8.71 14.46 -41.60
CA PRO A 596 -9.81 14.82 -42.48
C PRO A 596 -11.10 15.15 -41.71
N GLY A 597 -11.77 16.21 -42.12
CA GLY A 597 -13.00 16.72 -41.49
C GLY A 597 -12.79 17.60 -40.26
N GLU A 598 -11.57 17.73 -39.79
CA GLU A 598 -11.27 18.56 -38.61
C GLU A 598 -10.92 20.00 -39.01
N ARG A 599 -11.13 20.92 -38.06
CA ARG A 599 -10.83 22.35 -38.22
C ARG A 599 -9.65 22.77 -37.38
N TYR A 600 -8.79 23.58 -37.98
CA TYR A 600 -7.57 24.07 -37.38
C TYR A 600 -7.50 25.58 -37.41
N CYS A 601 -7.22 26.20 -36.28
CA CYS A 601 -7.06 27.64 -36.17
C CYS A 601 -5.55 27.98 -36.18
N VAL A 602 -5.15 28.89 -37.07
CA VAL A 602 -3.80 29.44 -37.08
C VAL A 602 -3.86 30.89 -36.63
N ILE A 603 -3.07 31.26 -35.64
CA ILE A 603 -3.06 32.61 -35.08
C ILE A 603 -1.65 33.21 -35.28
N GLY A 604 -1.58 34.41 -35.79
CA GLY A 604 -0.33 35.15 -35.93
C GLY A 604 0.05 35.92 -34.68
N ALA A 605 1.31 35.77 -34.24
CA ALA A 605 1.89 36.57 -33.15
C ALA A 605 2.67 37.80 -33.69
N ASN A 606 3.14 37.70 -34.92
CA ASN A 606 3.85 38.76 -35.61
C ASN A 606 3.64 38.66 -37.13
N ALA A 607 4.26 39.51 -37.90
CA ALA A 607 4.13 39.57 -39.38
C ALA A 607 5.11 38.68 -40.16
N ASN A 608 5.83 37.80 -39.49
CA ASN A 608 6.93 37.02 -40.09
C ASN A 608 6.47 35.72 -40.76
N SER A 609 5.22 35.35 -40.69
CA SER A 609 4.71 34.08 -41.22
C SER A 609 3.73 34.28 -42.35
N VAL A 610 3.87 33.52 -43.42
CA VAL A 610 2.97 33.53 -44.58
C VAL A 610 2.50 32.10 -44.85
N ILE A 611 1.21 31.88 -44.99
CA ILE A 611 0.66 30.64 -45.54
C ILE A 611 0.30 30.91 -46.99
N THR A 612 0.91 30.15 -47.91
CA THR A 612 0.77 30.37 -49.35
C THR A 612 -0.49 29.70 -49.86
N ASP A 613 -1.29 30.42 -50.62
CA ASP A 613 -2.41 29.87 -51.38
C ASP A 613 -1.88 28.94 -52.47
N ASN A 614 -2.13 27.65 -52.37
CA ASN A 614 -1.62 26.61 -53.24
C ASN A 614 -2.50 25.34 -53.21
N ALA A 615 -2.03 24.23 -53.77
CA ALA A 615 -2.75 22.97 -53.78
C ALA A 615 -2.98 22.36 -52.38
N THR A 616 -2.13 22.66 -51.39
CA THR A 616 -2.29 22.24 -49.99
C THR A 616 -3.25 23.17 -49.24
N PHE A 617 -3.13 24.46 -49.45
CA PHE A 617 -3.94 25.49 -48.80
C PHE A 617 -4.75 26.26 -49.82
N ASN A 618 -6.02 25.92 -50.00
CA ASN A 618 -6.96 26.64 -50.87
C ASN A 618 -7.57 27.81 -50.09
N LEU A 619 -6.94 28.97 -50.23
CA LEU A 619 -7.26 30.16 -49.47
C LEU A 619 -8.09 31.13 -50.34
N THR A 620 -9.29 31.45 -49.92
CA THR A 620 -10.22 32.32 -50.67
C THR A 620 -9.74 33.75 -50.85
N GLY A 621 -8.86 34.25 -50.00
CA GLY A 621 -8.31 35.61 -50.05
C GLY A 621 -6.85 35.69 -50.54
N GLY A 622 -6.31 34.62 -51.18
CA GLY A 622 -4.90 34.53 -51.52
C GLY A 622 -4.02 34.29 -50.27
N ASN A 623 -2.71 34.44 -50.38
CA ASN A 623 -1.78 34.22 -49.29
C ASN A 623 -2.24 34.90 -47.99
N TRP A 624 -2.22 34.15 -46.88
CA TRP A 624 -2.46 34.70 -45.56
C TRP A 624 -1.11 35.09 -44.90
N THR A 625 -1.02 36.34 -44.49
CA THR A 625 0.15 36.83 -43.74
C THR A 625 -0.22 37.01 -42.29
N SER A 626 0.56 36.45 -41.40
CA SER A 626 0.39 36.59 -39.96
C SER A 626 0.57 38.06 -39.54
N ALA A 627 -0.25 38.49 -38.60
CA ALA A 627 -0.08 39.74 -37.86
C ALA A 627 -0.44 39.45 -36.39
N SER A 628 -0.05 40.30 -35.46
CA SER A 628 -0.41 40.09 -34.07
C SER A 628 -1.93 40.04 -33.91
N GLY A 629 -2.46 38.88 -33.49
CA GLY A 629 -3.89 38.63 -33.32
C GLY A 629 -4.64 38.20 -34.60
N ALA A 630 -4.05 38.24 -35.79
CA ALA A 630 -4.67 37.71 -37.01
C ALA A 630 -4.88 36.19 -36.89
N SER A 631 -6.06 35.73 -37.35
CA SER A 631 -6.41 34.31 -37.30
C SER A 631 -6.84 33.76 -38.66
N LEU A 632 -6.57 32.48 -38.89
CA LEU A 632 -7.01 31.73 -40.06
C LEU A 632 -7.58 30.39 -39.61
N LEU A 633 -8.87 30.14 -39.90
CA LEU A 633 -9.50 28.87 -39.65
C LEU A 633 -9.49 28.02 -40.91
N LEU A 634 -8.88 26.87 -40.85
CA LEU A 634 -8.72 25.93 -41.94
C LEU A 634 -9.52 24.65 -41.65
N GLU A 635 -10.11 24.03 -42.67
CA GLU A 635 -10.73 22.71 -42.58
C GLU A 635 -9.92 21.73 -43.45
N CYS A 636 -9.49 20.59 -42.86
CA CYS A 636 -8.79 19.56 -43.58
C CYS A 636 -9.73 18.67 -44.36
N LEU A 637 -9.56 18.54 -45.67
CA LEU A 637 -10.49 17.80 -46.51
C LEU A 637 -10.16 16.33 -46.70
N ASP A 638 -8.88 15.97 -46.67
CA ASP A 638 -8.46 14.60 -47.01
C ASP A 638 -7.20 14.16 -46.21
N SER A 639 -6.80 12.89 -46.38
CA SER A 639 -5.66 12.29 -45.72
C SER A 639 -4.28 12.74 -46.26
N THR A 640 -4.24 13.32 -47.43
CA THR A 640 -3.09 14.07 -47.94
C THR A 640 -3.43 15.52 -47.66
N PRO A 641 -2.98 16.11 -46.53
CA PRO A 641 -3.65 17.26 -45.95
C PRO A 641 -3.88 18.41 -46.95
N THR A 642 -5.11 18.49 -47.50
CA THR A 642 -5.59 19.60 -48.30
C THR A 642 -6.57 20.41 -47.44
N PHE A 643 -6.39 21.72 -47.39
CA PHE A 643 -7.16 22.60 -46.53
C PHE A 643 -7.95 23.59 -47.33
N ILE A 644 -9.17 23.89 -46.88
CA ILE A 644 -9.92 25.07 -47.31
C ILE A 644 -9.96 26.10 -46.21
N GLU A 645 -9.92 27.36 -46.60
CA GLU A 645 -10.17 28.47 -45.69
C GLU A 645 -11.65 28.52 -45.30
N VAL A 646 -11.91 28.47 -43.99
CA VAL A 646 -13.27 28.62 -43.45
C VAL A 646 -13.54 30.07 -43.04
N ILE A 647 -12.61 30.68 -42.31
CA ILE A 647 -12.70 32.06 -41.84
C ILE A 647 -11.32 32.70 -41.78
N ARG A 648 -11.20 33.92 -42.17
CA ARG A 648 -10.02 34.77 -41.97
C ARG A 648 -10.39 35.92 -41.03
N GLY A 649 -9.78 35.97 -39.87
CA GLY A 649 -9.88 37.10 -38.94
C GLY A 649 -8.74 38.10 -39.20
N THR A 650 -9.06 39.34 -39.33
CA THR A 650 -8.12 40.46 -39.33
C THR A 650 -8.16 41.12 -37.96
N THR A 651 -7.01 41.60 -37.45
CA THR A 651 -6.93 42.39 -36.21
C THR A 651 -7.66 43.70 -36.35
#